data_dff3f44a35399c5e016abc4531f37cbf
#
_entry.id   dff3f44a35399c5e016abc4531f37cbf
#
_cell.length_a   1.000
_cell.length_b   1.000
_cell.length_c   1.000
_cell.angle_alpha   90.00
_cell.angle_beta   90.00
_cell.angle_gamma   90.00
#
_symmetry.space_group_name_H-M   'P 1'
#
loop_
_entity.id
_entity.type
_entity.pdbx_description
1 polymer ?
#
loop_
_entity_poly.entity_id
_entity_poly.type
_entity_poly.pdbx_seq_one_letter_code
_entity_poly.pdbx_strand_id
1 'polypeptide(L)'
;MTRPISGVKRLLVGRPLRSAQLQETLLPKTLALPVFCSDPISSVAYATEEIVLVLAAGGAAYLSMAKWVALAVTALLVIVVLSYRQTCYAYPNGGGAFAVSLENFGPRPALVAASALLVDYVMTVAVSIVSGVVAITSAVPSLRHYAVLLSVFFVVLLVVANLRGVRESGTVFAVPTYTFIALTMLMLIVAVVRGATGHLPQAQTADQTLHRTVAVGGLATLLLALRAFASGCTALTGVEAISNGVPSFRKPKSRNAAQTLSIMGTLAVSMFVGITVLALHLHAHAQPDGNPSVISQIAAAVYGRHQILFYLYQTATAGILILAANTAFNGFPVLASILAQNRYLPRQLHNRGDKLVFSNGIIVLGGLAIALVVGFDANIDRLIQLYIIGVFTSFTLSQAGMVKHWNGLLVEATGPDARRMRTSRVINSVGAVSTALVLIVVLYTKVVHGAWIAILAMIFLFMLMRGIRKHYDLISAELNIDAVEPPTLPSRNHAVVLVSRLHLPTLRAIAYARATRPSTLTAVTINLDEGDVDELLKQWKAHDIPVELKVLDSPYREITRPLLRYIRDLHRTSPRDVVTVFIPEYVVGKWWEQLLHNQSALRLKARLLFEPGVMVTSVPWQLRSTAVRDPF
;
A
#
# COMPACT_ATOMS: atom_id res chain seq x y z
N MET A 1 21.36 -15.76 -21.02
CA MET A 1 20.81 -16.44 -19.81
C MET A 1 19.34 -16.14 -19.66
N THR A 2 18.46 -16.96 -20.23
CA THR A 2 17.03 -16.94 -19.91
C THR A 2 16.87 -17.63 -18.55
N ARG A 3 16.91 -16.82 -17.50
CA ARG A 3 16.77 -17.27 -16.12
C ARG A 3 15.37 -17.88 -15.94
N PRO A 4 15.18 -19.01 -15.26
CA PRO A 4 13.85 -19.56 -14.96
C PRO A 4 12.98 -18.53 -14.22
N ILE A 5 13.59 -17.67 -13.38
CA ILE A 5 12.92 -16.51 -12.75
C ILE A 5 12.41 -15.51 -13.79
N SER A 6 13.09 -15.32 -14.93
CA SER A 6 12.61 -14.44 -16.00
C SER A 6 11.42 -15.03 -16.76
N GLY A 7 11.32 -16.35 -16.82
CA GLY A 7 10.16 -17.05 -17.43
C GLY A 7 8.89 -16.88 -16.60
N VAL A 8 8.97 -17.15 -15.29
CA VAL A 8 7.85 -16.96 -14.35
C VAL A 8 7.48 -15.47 -14.25
N LYS A 9 8.46 -14.57 -14.16
CA LYS A 9 8.22 -13.12 -14.16
C LYS A 9 7.53 -12.67 -15.45
N ARG A 10 7.95 -13.16 -16.61
CA ARG A 10 7.32 -12.86 -17.92
C ARG A 10 5.90 -13.44 -18.02
N LEU A 11 5.64 -14.60 -17.43
CA LEU A 11 4.31 -15.19 -17.36
C LEU A 11 3.39 -14.36 -16.46
N LEU A 12 3.86 -13.93 -15.29
CA LEU A 12 3.08 -13.16 -14.31
C LEU A 12 2.93 -11.69 -14.67
N VAL A 13 3.99 -11.02 -15.16
CA VAL A 13 4.02 -9.56 -15.37
C VAL A 13 3.95 -9.19 -16.86
N GLY A 14 4.38 -10.07 -17.77
CA GLY A 14 4.45 -9.82 -19.21
C GLY A 14 5.77 -9.16 -19.66
N ARG A 15 5.84 -8.72 -20.93
CA ARG A 15 7.04 -8.09 -21.50
C ARG A 15 7.25 -6.67 -20.96
N PRO A 16 8.50 -6.23 -20.69
CA PRO A 16 8.79 -4.85 -20.29
C PRO A 16 8.34 -3.82 -21.32
N LEU A 17 7.89 -2.66 -20.84
CA LEU A 17 7.54 -1.50 -21.66
C LEU A 17 8.70 -0.49 -21.68
N ARG A 18 8.88 0.21 -22.79
CA ARG A 18 9.86 1.31 -22.88
C ARG A 18 9.33 2.55 -22.17
N SER A 19 10.19 3.32 -21.51
CA SER A 19 9.80 4.53 -20.76
C SER A 19 9.05 5.57 -21.62
N ALA A 20 9.36 5.64 -22.92
CA ALA A 20 8.66 6.49 -23.88
C ALA A 20 7.19 6.09 -24.13
N GLN A 21 6.77 4.88 -23.72
CA GLN A 21 5.40 4.38 -23.85
C GLN A 21 4.51 4.75 -22.66
N LEU A 22 5.01 5.58 -21.73
CA LEU A 22 4.22 6.12 -20.63
C LEU A 22 3.28 7.21 -21.18
N GLN A 23 2.20 6.81 -21.82
CA GLN A 23 1.15 7.75 -22.22
C GLN A 23 0.17 7.96 -21.05
N GLU A 24 -0.10 9.22 -20.71
CA GLU A 24 -1.19 9.57 -19.81
C GLU A 24 -2.52 9.42 -20.55
N THR A 25 -3.22 8.32 -20.36
CA THR A 25 -4.59 8.14 -20.86
C THR A 25 -5.55 8.94 -19.99
N LEU A 26 -5.98 10.10 -20.50
CA LEU A 26 -6.99 10.94 -19.84
C LEU A 26 -8.37 10.31 -19.95
N LEU A 27 -9.02 10.11 -18.81
CA LEU A 27 -10.31 9.44 -18.71
C LEU A 27 -11.49 10.39 -18.98
N PRO A 28 -12.47 10.03 -19.82
CA PRO A 28 -13.75 10.70 -19.89
C PRO A 28 -14.56 10.43 -18.61
N LYS A 29 -15.53 11.27 -18.27
CA LYS A 29 -16.35 11.12 -17.05
C LYS A 29 -17.01 9.75 -16.92
N THR A 30 -17.47 9.18 -18.01
CA THR A 30 -18.12 7.85 -18.07
C THR A 30 -17.18 6.70 -17.67
N LEU A 31 -15.90 6.81 -17.88
CA LEU A 31 -14.91 5.83 -17.42
C LEU A 31 -14.27 6.23 -16.09
N ALA A 32 -14.17 7.52 -15.81
CA ALA A 32 -13.62 8.02 -14.54
C ALA A 32 -14.55 7.68 -13.35
N LEU A 33 -15.88 7.69 -13.56
CA LEU A 33 -16.84 7.32 -12.52
C LEU A 33 -16.58 5.88 -12.01
N PRO A 34 -16.62 4.81 -12.83
CA PRO A 34 -16.33 3.47 -12.33
C PRO A 34 -14.92 3.29 -11.80
N VAL A 35 -13.92 4.01 -12.31
CA VAL A 35 -12.52 3.88 -11.87
C VAL A 35 -12.28 4.50 -10.50
N PHE A 36 -12.87 5.68 -10.21
CA PHE A 36 -12.63 6.41 -8.96
C PHE A 36 -13.77 6.33 -7.97
N CYS A 37 -14.97 5.92 -8.37
CA CYS A 37 -16.15 5.90 -7.53
C CYS A 37 -16.64 4.50 -7.18
N SER A 38 -15.96 3.45 -7.63
CA SER A 38 -16.35 2.08 -7.28
C SER A 38 -16.34 1.88 -5.76
N ASP A 39 -15.36 2.43 -5.04
CA ASP A 39 -15.26 2.34 -3.60
C ASP A 39 -16.41 3.07 -2.86
N PRO A 40 -16.70 4.38 -3.05
CA PRO A 40 -17.84 5.01 -2.39
C PRO A 40 -19.20 4.40 -2.77
N ILE A 41 -19.36 3.93 -4.01
CA ILE A 41 -20.63 3.31 -4.45
C ILE A 41 -20.79 1.91 -3.86
N SER A 42 -19.70 1.12 -3.76
CA SER A 42 -19.74 -0.22 -3.16
C SER A 42 -19.91 -0.18 -1.65
N SER A 43 -19.42 0.86 -0.98
CA SER A 43 -19.53 1.03 0.48
C SER A 43 -20.99 1.12 0.95
N VAL A 44 -21.90 1.55 0.07
CA VAL A 44 -23.34 1.55 0.34
C VAL A 44 -23.87 0.13 0.60
N ALA A 45 -23.24 -0.90 0.03
CA ALA A 45 -23.67 -2.29 0.17
C ALA A 45 -23.60 -2.81 1.62
N TYR A 46 -22.63 -2.32 2.41
CA TYR A 46 -22.44 -2.77 3.79
C TYR A 46 -22.74 -1.69 4.85
N ALA A 47 -22.81 -0.41 4.49
CA ALA A 47 -23.02 0.68 5.46
C ALA A 47 -24.36 0.57 6.23
N THR A 48 -25.45 0.17 5.55
CA THR A 48 -26.74 -0.07 6.20
C THR A 48 -26.66 -1.26 7.16
N GLU A 49 -25.98 -2.33 6.75
CA GLU A 49 -25.75 -3.52 7.58
C GLU A 49 -25.05 -3.16 8.89
N GLU A 50 -24.02 -2.35 8.84
CA GLU A 50 -23.27 -1.87 10.00
C GLU A 50 -24.15 -1.05 10.99
N ILE A 51 -25.06 -0.21 10.47
CA ILE A 51 -26.02 0.51 11.31
C ILE A 51 -26.97 -0.46 12.02
N VAL A 52 -27.57 -1.37 11.24
CA VAL A 52 -28.54 -2.34 11.74
C VAL A 52 -27.90 -3.29 12.74
N LEU A 53 -26.67 -3.77 12.46
CA LEU A 53 -25.91 -4.65 13.35
C LEU A 53 -25.69 -4.03 14.74
N VAL A 54 -25.22 -2.78 14.77
CA VAL A 54 -24.96 -2.08 16.04
C VAL A 54 -26.26 -1.82 16.80
N LEU A 55 -27.34 -1.40 16.13
CA LEU A 55 -28.62 -1.11 16.79
C LEU A 55 -29.32 -2.38 17.27
N ALA A 56 -29.17 -3.50 16.55
CA ALA A 56 -29.72 -4.80 16.94
C ALA A 56 -29.20 -5.28 18.31
N ALA A 57 -27.97 -4.89 18.69
CA ALA A 57 -27.44 -5.18 20.03
C ALA A 57 -28.26 -4.55 21.17
N GLY A 58 -28.98 -3.46 20.90
CA GLY A 58 -29.95 -2.86 21.85
C GLY A 58 -31.31 -3.55 21.89
N GLY A 59 -31.59 -4.47 20.93
CA GLY A 59 -32.87 -5.13 20.73
C GLY A 59 -33.73 -4.47 19.66
N ALA A 60 -34.82 -5.12 19.24
CA ALA A 60 -35.67 -4.75 18.13
C ALA A 60 -36.21 -3.30 18.18
N ALA A 61 -36.53 -2.80 19.37
CA ALA A 61 -37.04 -1.44 19.58
C ALA A 61 -36.09 -0.35 19.10
N TYR A 62 -34.75 -0.62 19.13
CA TYR A 62 -33.73 0.36 18.76
C TYR A 62 -33.48 0.40 17.24
N LEU A 63 -33.93 -0.59 16.46
CA LEU A 63 -33.87 -0.55 15.02
C LEU A 63 -34.61 0.65 14.43
N SER A 64 -35.67 1.14 15.10
CA SER A 64 -36.39 2.36 14.69
C SER A 64 -35.50 3.61 14.63
N MET A 65 -34.36 3.62 15.37
CA MET A 65 -33.38 4.70 15.34
C MET A 65 -32.55 4.71 14.04
N ALA A 66 -32.52 3.60 13.29
CA ALA A 66 -31.69 3.50 12.06
C ALA A 66 -32.06 4.57 11.03
N LYS A 67 -33.33 4.99 10.93
CA LYS A 67 -33.75 6.09 10.06
C LYS A 67 -33.09 7.43 10.40
N TRP A 68 -32.95 7.75 11.69
CA TRP A 68 -32.32 8.99 12.15
C TRP A 68 -30.79 8.94 11.98
N VAL A 69 -30.20 7.78 12.28
CA VAL A 69 -28.77 7.53 12.05
C VAL A 69 -28.44 7.63 10.56
N ALA A 70 -29.23 7.01 9.70
CA ALA A 70 -29.05 7.10 8.25
C ALA A 70 -29.23 8.53 7.72
N LEU A 71 -30.17 9.29 8.27
CA LEU A 71 -30.33 10.70 7.91
C LEU A 71 -29.07 11.52 8.28
N ALA A 72 -28.51 11.29 9.48
CA ALA A 72 -27.29 11.97 9.91
C ALA A 72 -26.07 11.59 9.03
N VAL A 73 -25.93 10.30 8.67
CA VAL A 73 -24.88 9.82 7.76
C VAL A 73 -25.06 10.44 6.36
N THR A 74 -26.29 10.49 5.86
CA THR A 74 -26.62 11.13 4.57
C THR A 74 -26.25 12.61 4.56
N ALA A 75 -26.61 13.35 5.61
CA ALA A 75 -26.27 14.76 5.73
C ALA A 75 -24.75 14.96 5.73
N LEU A 76 -24.01 14.13 6.46
CA LEU A 76 -22.55 14.15 6.47
C LEU A 76 -21.96 13.83 5.09
N LEU A 77 -22.48 12.82 4.38
CA LEU A 77 -22.04 12.48 3.03
C LEU A 77 -22.21 13.65 2.06
N VAL A 78 -23.35 14.36 2.12
CA VAL A 78 -23.59 15.56 1.32
C VAL A 78 -22.59 16.66 1.66
N ILE A 79 -22.34 16.93 2.95
CA ILE A 79 -21.35 17.91 3.41
C ILE A 79 -19.96 17.58 2.87
N VAL A 80 -19.51 16.33 3.00
CA VAL A 80 -18.20 15.88 2.56
C VAL A 80 -18.07 15.99 1.03
N VAL A 81 -19.09 15.56 0.26
CA VAL A 81 -19.10 15.70 -1.20
C VAL A 81 -19.00 17.17 -1.63
N LEU A 82 -19.78 18.07 -1.02
CA LEU A 82 -19.72 19.50 -1.32
C LEU A 82 -18.35 20.10 -0.97
N SER A 83 -17.74 19.64 0.11
CA SER A 83 -16.44 20.08 0.58
C SER A 83 -15.33 19.64 -0.37
N TYR A 84 -15.29 18.36 -0.77
CA TYR A 84 -14.30 17.84 -1.72
C TYR A 84 -14.47 18.40 -3.14
N ARG A 85 -15.66 18.86 -3.52
CA ARG A 85 -15.82 19.63 -4.77
C ARG A 85 -14.95 20.88 -4.78
N GLN A 86 -14.83 21.58 -3.65
CA GLN A 86 -13.98 22.76 -3.54
C GLN A 86 -12.49 22.36 -3.69
N THR A 87 -12.10 21.23 -3.10
CA THR A 87 -10.75 20.68 -3.23
C THR A 87 -10.40 20.35 -4.69
N CYS A 88 -11.32 19.75 -5.46
CA CYS A 88 -11.12 19.49 -6.89
C CYS A 88 -10.84 20.76 -7.71
N TYR A 89 -11.45 21.89 -7.35
CA TYR A 89 -11.20 23.16 -8.02
C TYR A 89 -9.89 23.82 -7.58
N ALA A 90 -9.55 23.74 -6.29
CA ALA A 90 -8.36 24.36 -5.74
C ALA A 90 -7.07 23.61 -6.15
N TYR A 91 -7.13 22.29 -6.29
CA TYR A 91 -5.98 21.42 -6.57
C TYR A 91 -6.12 20.65 -7.88
N PRO A 92 -5.93 21.31 -9.06
CA PRO A 92 -6.06 20.66 -10.37
C PRO A 92 -4.99 19.59 -10.64
N ASN A 93 -3.89 19.60 -9.89
CA ASN A 93 -2.80 18.61 -9.96
C ASN A 93 -2.96 17.44 -8.97
N GLY A 94 -4.12 17.33 -8.32
CA GLY A 94 -4.41 16.33 -7.30
C GLY A 94 -4.33 16.91 -5.89
N GLY A 95 -5.46 16.91 -5.20
CA GLY A 95 -5.64 17.51 -3.88
C GLY A 95 -5.85 16.48 -2.78
N GLY A 96 -5.01 15.44 -2.72
CA GLY A 96 -5.09 14.48 -1.61
C GLY A 96 -4.77 15.12 -0.26
N ALA A 97 -5.25 14.51 0.83
CA ALA A 97 -5.08 15.03 2.18
C ALA A 97 -3.60 15.30 2.53
N PHE A 98 -2.68 14.48 2.00
CA PHE A 98 -1.24 14.72 2.15
C PHE A 98 -0.80 16.02 1.48
N ALA A 99 -1.16 16.26 0.22
CA ALA A 99 -0.75 17.44 -0.53
C ALA A 99 -1.32 18.72 0.08
N VAL A 100 -2.62 18.72 0.38
CA VAL A 100 -3.31 19.84 1.04
C VAL A 100 -2.69 20.16 2.40
N SER A 101 -2.39 19.11 3.21
CA SER A 101 -1.79 19.29 4.52
C SER A 101 -0.34 19.78 4.43
N LEU A 102 0.43 19.29 3.45
CA LEU A 102 1.83 19.69 3.25
C LEU A 102 1.94 21.17 2.89
N GLU A 103 1.12 21.64 1.96
CA GLU A 103 1.12 23.03 1.50
C GLU A 103 0.65 24.00 2.59
N ASN A 104 -0.40 23.62 3.34
CA ASN A 104 -1.02 24.55 4.27
C ASN A 104 -0.49 24.45 5.71
N PHE A 105 -0.15 23.26 6.19
CA PHE A 105 0.28 23.04 7.58
C PHE A 105 1.74 22.64 7.73
N GLY A 106 2.39 22.27 6.61
CA GLY A 106 3.78 21.82 6.61
C GLY A 106 3.93 20.30 6.88
N PRO A 107 5.19 19.86 7.11
CA PRO A 107 5.51 18.42 7.05
C PRO A 107 4.85 17.56 8.12
N ARG A 108 4.74 18.03 9.37
CA ARG A 108 4.25 17.19 10.49
C ARG A 108 2.79 16.76 10.31
N PRO A 109 1.82 17.69 10.10
CA PRO A 109 0.43 17.30 9.84
C PRO A 109 0.27 16.51 8.53
N ALA A 110 1.08 16.82 7.50
CA ALA A 110 1.10 16.06 6.26
C ALA A 110 1.49 14.58 6.48
N LEU A 111 2.47 14.31 7.36
CA LEU A 111 2.84 12.93 7.70
C LEU A 111 1.74 12.19 8.49
N VAL A 112 0.97 12.91 9.32
CA VAL A 112 -0.21 12.32 9.96
C VAL A 112 -1.25 11.95 8.92
N ALA A 113 -1.56 12.86 7.97
CA ALA A 113 -2.46 12.55 6.86
C ALA A 113 -1.97 11.40 6.00
N ALA A 114 -0.65 11.34 5.69
CA ALA A 114 -0.06 10.25 4.93
C ALA A 114 -0.15 8.90 5.65
N SER A 115 0.14 8.85 6.96
CA SER A 115 0.01 7.61 7.74
C SER A 115 -1.43 7.13 7.80
N ALA A 116 -2.38 8.05 7.96
CA ALA A 116 -3.80 7.76 7.94
C ALA A 116 -4.25 7.15 6.60
N LEU A 117 -3.84 7.79 5.47
CA LEU A 117 -4.13 7.32 4.13
C LEU A 117 -3.51 5.96 3.79
N LEU A 118 -2.25 5.73 4.21
CA LEU A 118 -1.58 4.44 3.98
C LEU A 118 -2.31 3.30 4.70
N VAL A 119 -2.74 3.52 5.95
CA VAL A 119 -3.54 2.55 6.71
C VAL A 119 -4.90 2.37 6.05
N ASP A 120 -5.56 3.46 5.66
CA ASP A 120 -6.86 3.44 4.99
C ASP A 120 -6.84 2.59 3.70
N TYR A 121 -5.85 2.77 2.83
CA TYR A 121 -5.72 1.97 1.60
C TYR A 121 -5.57 0.46 1.88
N VAL A 122 -4.81 0.07 2.92
CA VAL A 122 -4.67 -1.34 3.29
C VAL A 122 -6.01 -1.90 3.77
N MET A 123 -6.72 -1.12 4.60
CA MET A 123 -8.05 -1.48 5.09
C MET A 123 -9.08 -1.55 3.96
N THR A 124 -9.05 -0.60 3.01
CA THR A 124 -9.93 -0.60 1.83
C THR A 124 -9.80 -1.92 1.05
N VAL A 125 -8.57 -2.41 0.81
CA VAL A 125 -8.39 -3.70 0.14
C VAL A 125 -9.00 -4.84 0.96
N ALA A 126 -8.67 -4.93 2.24
CA ALA A 126 -9.12 -6.03 3.10
C ALA A 126 -10.66 -6.05 3.22
N VAL A 127 -11.27 -4.91 3.58
CA VAL A 127 -12.72 -4.79 3.78
C VAL A 127 -13.48 -5.04 2.48
N SER A 128 -13.07 -4.40 1.36
CA SER A 128 -13.78 -4.53 0.09
C SER A 128 -13.72 -5.96 -0.46
N ILE A 129 -12.57 -6.63 -0.36
CA ILE A 129 -12.45 -8.03 -0.80
C ILE A 129 -13.29 -8.96 0.07
N VAL A 130 -13.22 -8.82 1.40
CA VAL A 130 -14.01 -9.65 2.31
C VAL A 130 -15.50 -9.43 2.09
N SER A 131 -15.95 -8.17 1.94
CA SER A 131 -17.35 -7.84 1.60
C SER A 131 -17.78 -8.47 0.27
N GLY A 132 -16.90 -8.45 -0.74
CA GLY A 132 -17.15 -9.11 -2.03
C GLY A 132 -17.31 -10.62 -1.89
N VAL A 133 -16.49 -11.26 -1.07
CA VAL A 133 -16.60 -12.69 -0.74
C VAL A 133 -17.88 -12.99 0.05
N VAL A 134 -18.29 -12.11 0.98
CA VAL A 134 -19.57 -12.23 1.69
C VAL A 134 -20.75 -12.20 0.71
N ALA A 135 -20.72 -11.36 -0.34
CA ALA A 135 -21.75 -11.35 -1.38
C ALA A 135 -21.79 -12.71 -2.14
N ILE A 136 -20.63 -13.29 -2.45
CA ILE A 136 -20.53 -14.62 -3.09
C ILE A 136 -21.08 -15.71 -2.15
N THR A 137 -20.65 -15.73 -0.89
CA THR A 137 -21.06 -16.77 0.08
C THR A 137 -22.52 -16.62 0.52
N SER A 138 -23.11 -15.43 0.43
CA SER A 138 -24.54 -15.21 0.60
C SER A 138 -25.37 -15.83 -0.53
N ALA A 139 -24.84 -15.83 -1.77
CA ALA A 139 -25.47 -16.49 -2.90
C ALA A 139 -25.24 -18.01 -2.89
N VAL A 140 -24.04 -18.45 -2.51
CA VAL A 140 -23.60 -19.86 -2.52
C VAL A 140 -23.04 -20.22 -1.13
N PRO A 141 -23.90 -20.63 -0.17
CA PRO A 141 -23.49 -20.88 1.22
C PRO A 141 -22.41 -21.94 1.40
N SER A 142 -22.30 -22.90 0.47
CA SER A 142 -21.26 -23.96 0.50
C SER A 142 -19.83 -23.40 0.41
N LEU A 143 -19.64 -22.21 -0.14
CA LEU A 143 -18.33 -21.55 -0.26
C LEU A 143 -17.90 -20.81 1.03
N ARG A 144 -18.76 -20.71 2.03
CA ARG A 144 -18.48 -19.99 3.29
C ARG A 144 -17.25 -20.54 4.02
N HIS A 145 -17.05 -21.85 4.02
CA HIS A 145 -15.86 -22.48 4.61
C HIS A 145 -14.54 -22.02 3.97
N TYR A 146 -14.60 -21.56 2.73
CA TYR A 146 -13.43 -21.10 1.96
C TYR A 146 -13.29 -19.58 1.92
N ALA A 147 -13.97 -18.81 2.80
CA ALA A 147 -14.00 -17.36 2.74
C ALA A 147 -12.60 -16.73 2.78
N VAL A 148 -11.70 -17.20 3.68
CA VAL A 148 -10.31 -16.73 3.76
C VAL A 148 -9.55 -17.02 2.48
N LEU A 149 -9.65 -18.26 1.97
CA LEU A 149 -8.96 -18.69 0.74
C LEU A 149 -9.41 -17.88 -0.49
N LEU A 150 -10.72 -17.66 -0.62
CA LEU A 150 -11.31 -16.85 -1.69
C LEU A 150 -10.84 -15.39 -1.58
N SER A 151 -10.80 -14.84 -0.37
CA SER A 151 -10.33 -13.47 -0.15
C SER A 151 -8.86 -13.32 -0.53
N VAL A 152 -8.00 -14.23 -0.10
CA VAL A 152 -6.58 -14.25 -0.49
C VAL A 152 -6.42 -14.41 -2.01
N PHE A 153 -7.20 -15.30 -2.63
CA PHE A 153 -7.20 -15.48 -4.08
C PHE A 153 -7.50 -14.18 -4.82
N PHE A 154 -8.55 -13.43 -4.43
CA PHE A 154 -8.90 -12.17 -5.07
C PHE A 154 -7.87 -11.08 -4.84
N VAL A 155 -7.24 -10.99 -3.64
CA VAL A 155 -6.13 -10.06 -3.41
C VAL A 155 -4.95 -10.39 -4.34
N VAL A 156 -4.55 -11.66 -4.44
CA VAL A 156 -3.47 -12.09 -5.34
C VAL A 156 -3.82 -11.81 -6.80
N LEU A 157 -5.06 -12.06 -7.21
CA LEU A 157 -5.55 -11.74 -8.56
C LEU A 157 -5.39 -10.23 -8.87
N LEU A 158 -5.79 -9.37 -7.94
CA LEU A 158 -5.63 -7.91 -8.10
C LEU A 158 -4.15 -7.49 -8.11
N VAL A 159 -3.31 -8.07 -7.26
CA VAL A 159 -1.85 -7.82 -7.30
C VAL A 159 -1.28 -8.16 -8.66
N VAL A 160 -1.58 -9.35 -9.19
CA VAL A 160 -1.09 -9.77 -10.52
C VAL A 160 -1.64 -8.87 -11.63
N ALA A 161 -2.92 -8.52 -11.60
CA ALA A 161 -3.54 -7.62 -12.57
C ALA A 161 -2.87 -6.24 -12.58
N ASN A 162 -2.63 -5.66 -11.40
CA ASN A 162 -1.97 -4.36 -11.28
C ASN A 162 -0.48 -4.41 -11.67
N LEU A 163 0.24 -5.50 -11.36
CA LEU A 163 1.62 -5.70 -11.81
C LEU A 163 1.73 -5.83 -13.33
N ARG A 164 0.71 -6.36 -13.99
CA ARG A 164 0.62 -6.40 -15.47
C ARG A 164 0.33 -5.04 -16.10
N GLY A 165 0.02 -4.04 -15.31
CA GLY A 165 -0.31 -2.71 -15.82
C GLY A 165 -1.70 -2.66 -16.47
N VAL A 166 -2.65 -3.47 -16.02
CA VAL A 166 -4.07 -3.50 -16.51
C VAL A 166 -4.81 -2.19 -16.19
N ARG A 167 -4.06 -1.13 -15.93
CA ARG A 167 -4.53 0.21 -15.59
C ARG A 167 -5.44 0.85 -16.65
N GLU A 168 -5.46 0.30 -17.87
CA GLU A 168 -6.00 0.97 -19.04
C GLU A 168 -7.41 0.54 -19.45
N SER A 169 -7.98 -0.48 -18.81
CA SER A 169 -9.31 -0.94 -19.19
C SER A 169 -10.39 -0.34 -18.29
N GLY A 170 -10.61 0.99 -18.38
CA GLY A 170 -11.76 1.64 -17.74
C GLY A 170 -13.08 0.93 -18.05
N THR A 171 -13.17 0.22 -19.17
CA THR A 171 -14.31 -0.61 -19.57
C THR A 171 -14.50 -1.83 -18.67
N VAL A 172 -13.42 -2.48 -18.17
CA VAL A 172 -13.52 -3.61 -17.24
C VAL A 172 -14.13 -3.17 -15.91
N PHE A 173 -13.82 -1.96 -15.45
CA PHE A 173 -14.42 -1.38 -14.25
C PHE A 173 -15.86 -0.90 -14.48
N ALA A 174 -16.17 -0.46 -15.69
CA ALA A 174 -17.47 0.10 -16.02
C ALA A 174 -18.59 -0.94 -15.93
N VAL A 175 -18.36 -2.15 -16.41
CA VAL A 175 -19.39 -3.19 -16.46
C VAL A 175 -19.92 -3.56 -15.07
N PRO A 176 -19.12 -4.01 -14.08
CA PRO A 176 -19.66 -4.34 -12.75
C PRO A 176 -20.26 -3.13 -12.04
N THR A 177 -19.61 -1.95 -12.15
CA THR A 177 -20.09 -0.74 -11.46
C THR A 177 -21.45 -0.29 -11.98
N TYR A 178 -21.62 -0.16 -13.31
CA TYR A 178 -22.90 0.25 -13.88
C TYR A 178 -23.98 -0.82 -13.73
N THR A 179 -23.61 -2.11 -13.80
CA THR A 179 -24.55 -3.21 -13.56
C THR A 179 -25.05 -3.19 -12.10
N PHE A 180 -24.16 -2.98 -11.13
CA PHE A 180 -24.55 -2.84 -9.73
C PHE A 180 -25.48 -1.65 -9.50
N ILE A 181 -25.15 -0.47 -10.04
CA ILE A 181 -25.99 0.72 -9.93
C ILE A 181 -27.36 0.46 -10.56
N ALA A 182 -27.40 -0.05 -11.79
CA ALA A 182 -28.64 -0.31 -12.51
C ALA A 182 -29.54 -1.32 -11.78
N LEU A 183 -28.97 -2.41 -11.33
CA LEU A 183 -29.72 -3.45 -10.59
C LEU A 183 -30.15 -2.95 -9.20
N THR A 184 -29.34 -2.15 -8.50
CA THR A 184 -29.78 -1.56 -7.23
C THR A 184 -30.93 -0.59 -7.45
N MET A 185 -30.85 0.29 -8.45
CA MET A 185 -31.96 1.21 -8.77
C MET A 185 -33.21 0.44 -9.19
N LEU A 186 -33.06 -0.62 -10.01
CA LEU A 186 -34.17 -1.48 -10.37
C LEU A 186 -34.78 -2.16 -9.13
N MET A 187 -33.94 -2.65 -8.19
CA MET A 187 -34.40 -3.25 -6.92
C MET A 187 -35.24 -2.25 -6.12
N LEU A 188 -34.81 -0.99 -6.01
CA LEU A 188 -35.56 0.05 -5.32
C LEU A 188 -36.91 0.33 -6.01
N ILE A 189 -36.94 0.42 -7.33
CA ILE A 189 -38.17 0.63 -8.11
C ILE A 189 -39.15 -0.54 -7.95
N VAL A 190 -38.66 -1.78 -8.11
CA VAL A 190 -39.48 -2.99 -7.96
C VAL A 190 -40.04 -3.12 -6.54
N ALA A 191 -39.24 -2.77 -5.53
CA ALA A 191 -39.67 -2.78 -4.14
C ALA A 191 -40.80 -1.75 -3.88
N VAL A 192 -40.68 -0.54 -4.42
CA VAL A 192 -41.74 0.48 -4.32
C VAL A 192 -43.03 -0.02 -5.00
N VAL A 193 -42.94 -0.59 -6.21
CA VAL A 193 -44.11 -1.11 -6.93
C VAL A 193 -44.75 -2.27 -6.16
N ARG A 194 -43.95 -3.24 -5.67
CA ARG A 194 -44.46 -4.36 -4.88
C ARG A 194 -45.06 -3.91 -3.53
N GLY A 195 -44.43 -2.91 -2.89
CA GLY A 195 -44.94 -2.34 -1.65
C GLY A 195 -46.29 -1.65 -1.86
N ALA A 196 -46.46 -0.89 -2.96
CA ALA A 196 -47.71 -0.25 -3.32
C ALA A 196 -48.85 -1.25 -3.67
N THR A 197 -48.50 -2.42 -4.19
CA THR A 197 -49.47 -3.49 -4.51
C THR A 197 -49.68 -4.47 -3.35
N GLY A 198 -49.06 -4.28 -2.19
CA GLY A 198 -49.17 -5.15 -1.02
C GLY A 198 -48.50 -6.52 -1.15
N HIS A 199 -47.62 -6.73 -2.15
CA HIS A 199 -46.96 -8.01 -2.44
C HIS A 199 -45.48 -7.99 -2.10
N LEU A 200 -45.03 -7.19 -1.13
CA LEU A 200 -43.62 -7.13 -0.73
C LEU A 200 -43.33 -8.20 0.36
N PRO A 201 -42.54 -9.26 0.07
CA PRO A 201 -42.21 -10.28 1.03
C PRO A 201 -41.27 -9.75 2.13
N GLN A 202 -41.36 -10.35 3.31
CA GLN A 202 -40.41 -10.07 4.41
C GLN A 202 -39.03 -10.67 4.14
N ALA A 203 -37.98 -10.16 4.79
CA ALA A 203 -36.65 -10.72 4.73
C ALA A 203 -36.59 -12.07 5.44
N GLN A 204 -35.60 -12.93 5.10
CA GLN A 204 -35.43 -14.26 5.69
C GLN A 204 -35.20 -14.23 7.21
N THR A 205 -34.71 -13.10 7.73
CA THR A 205 -34.40 -12.92 9.14
C THR A 205 -35.47 -12.16 9.91
N ALA A 206 -36.60 -11.80 9.25
CA ALA A 206 -37.66 -10.99 9.85
C ALA A 206 -38.24 -11.59 11.14
N ASP A 207 -38.36 -12.92 11.22
CA ASP A 207 -38.91 -13.65 12.35
C ASP A 207 -37.89 -13.92 13.47
N GLN A 208 -36.62 -13.52 13.29
CA GLN A 208 -35.59 -13.72 14.30
C GLN A 208 -35.83 -12.80 15.52
N THR A 209 -35.88 -13.41 16.69
CA THR A 209 -35.94 -12.65 17.95
C THR A 209 -34.57 -12.04 18.27
N LEU A 210 -34.52 -10.72 18.31
CA LEU A 210 -33.30 -10.00 18.67
C LEU A 210 -33.21 -9.91 20.20
N HIS A 211 -32.24 -10.63 20.77
CA HIS A 211 -31.96 -10.56 22.21
C HIS A 211 -31.06 -9.35 22.50
N ARG A 212 -31.43 -8.65 23.54
CA ARG A 212 -30.67 -7.50 24.04
C ARG A 212 -29.32 -7.97 24.60
N THR A 213 -28.23 -7.48 24.04
CA THR A 213 -26.87 -7.82 24.48
C THR A 213 -26.15 -6.65 25.17
N VAL A 214 -26.70 -5.42 25.05
CA VAL A 214 -26.10 -4.21 25.61
C VAL A 214 -27.10 -3.49 26.51
N ALA A 215 -26.62 -2.94 27.63
CA ALA A 215 -27.46 -2.09 28.49
C ALA A 215 -27.94 -0.87 27.69
N VAL A 216 -29.22 -0.51 27.87
CA VAL A 216 -29.86 0.63 27.23
C VAL A 216 -30.66 1.43 28.25
N GLY A 217 -30.75 2.73 28.04
CA GLY A 217 -31.39 3.72 28.92
C GLY A 217 -30.52 4.97 29.03
N GLY A 218 -31.12 6.15 28.91
CA GLY A 218 -30.41 7.42 29.07
C GLY A 218 -29.15 7.53 28.20
N LEU A 219 -27.99 7.69 28.82
CA LEU A 219 -26.68 7.85 28.17
C LEU A 219 -26.28 6.64 27.31
N ALA A 220 -26.62 5.40 27.72
CA ALA A 220 -26.27 4.19 26.97
C ALA A 220 -26.98 4.15 25.61
N THR A 221 -28.21 4.66 25.51
CA THR A 221 -28.92 4.78 24.22
C THR A 221 -28.24 5.79 23.30
N LEU A 222 -27.81 6.93 23.83
CA LEU A 222 -27.05 7.92 23.05
C LEU A 222 -25.74 7.31 22.54
N LEU A 223 -25.01 6.60 23.39
CA LEU A 223 -23.75 5.94 22.98
C LEU A 223 -23.99 4.86 21.92
N LEU A 224 -25.08 4.10 22.03
CA LEU A 224 -25.47 3.12 21.00
C LEU A 224 -25.77 3.81 19.67
N ALA A 225 -26.52 4.92 19.67
CA ALA A 225 -26.80 5.70 18.48
C ALA A 225 -25.54 6.32 17.86
N LEU A 226 -24.64 6.86 18.68
CA LEU A 226 -23.34 7.40 18.21
C LEU A 226 -22.45 6.30 17.64
N ARG A 227 -22.45 5.11 18.23
CA ARG A 227 -21.72 3.96 17.71
C ARG A 227 -22.30 3.49 16.37
N ALA A 228 -23.63 3.42 16.24
CA ALA A 228 -24.29 3.09 14.98
C ALA A 228 -24.02 4.15 13.91
N PHE A 229 -24.03 5.43 14.27
CA PHE A 229 -23.65 6.53 13.38
C PHE A 229 -22.20 6.40 12.91
N ALA A 230 -21.25 6.18 13.84
CA ALA A 230 -19.85 5.95 13.51
C ALA A 230 -19.68 4.74 12.56
N SER A 231 -20.42 3.63 12.78
CA SER A 231 -20.40 2.49 11.88
C SER A 231 -20.98 2.80 10.50
N GLY A 232 -22.11 3.52 10.44
CA GLY A 232 -22.72 3.94 9.16
C GLY A 232 -21.87 4.92 8.35
N CYS A 233 -20.94 5.63 9.01
CA CYS A 233 -19.99 6.53 8.31
C CYS A 233 -19.03 5.79 7.37
N THR A 234 -19.02 4.45 7.35
CA THR A 234 -18.35 3.66 6.30
C THR A 234 -18.87 3.96 4.90
N ALA A 235 -20.09 4.48 4.76
CA ALA A 235 -20.62 4.97 3.49
C ALA A 235 -19.81 6.13 2.86
N LEU A 236 -18.94 6.79 3.62
CA LEU A 236 -18.14 7.94 3.14
C LEU A 236 -16.75 7.56 2.62
N THR A 237 -16.36 6.29 2.75
CA THR A 237 -15.03 5.83 2.31
C THR A 237 -14.85 6.03 0.81
N GLY A 238 -13.63 6.32 0.39
CA GLY A 238 -13.28 6.50 -1.02
C GLY A 238 -13.72 7.82 -1.67
N VAL A 239 -14.49 8.70 -1.00
CA VAL A 239 -14.92 10.00 -1.57
C VAL A 239 -13.72 10.86 -2.00
N GLU A 240 -12.58 10.74 -1.31
CA GLU A 240 -11.37 11.49 -1.64
C GLU A 240 -10.67 11.00 -2.92
N ALA A 241 -10.94 9.79 -3.38
CA ALA A 241 -10.27 9.20 -4.54
C ALA A 241 -10.41 10.07 -5.80
N ILE A 242 -11.53 10.76 -5.96
CA ILE A 242 -11.75 11.68 -7.08
C ILE A 242 -10.85 12.91 -6.98
N SER A 243 -10.65 13.48 -5.77
CA SER A 243 -9.78 14.65 -5.59
C SER A 243 -8.30 14.31 -5.83
N ASN A 244 -7.90 13.08 -5.47
CA ASN A 244 -6.57 12.55 -5.79
C ASN A 244 -6.41 12.31 -7.30
N GLY A 245 -7.49 11.86 -7.97
CA GLY A 245 -7.54 11.48 -9.36
C GLY A 245 -7.75 12.63 -10.35
N VAL A 246 -7.88 13.90 -9.92
CA VAL A 246 -8.12 15.07 -10.82
C VAL A 246 -7.19 15.11 -12.03
N PRO A 247 -5.86 14.84 -11.91
CA PRO A 247 -4.94 14.87 -13.06
C PRO A 247 -5.31 13.89 -14.17
N SER A 248 -5.99 12.80 -13.86
CA SER A 248 -6.36 11.74 -14.80
C SER A 248 -7.61 12.05 -15.64
N PHE A 249 -8.32 13.14 -15.34
CA PHE A 249 -9.52 13.54 -16.10
C PHE A 249 -9.17 14.27 -17.39
N ARG A 250 -10.01 14.12 -18.42
CA ARG A 250 -9.98 14.98 -19.63
C ARG A 250 -10.18 16.45 -19.25
N LYS A 251 -9.62 17.35 -20.06
CA LYS A 251 -9.80 18.80 -19.88
C LYS A 251 -11.26 19.21 -20.13
N PRO A 252 -11.83 20.11 -19.33
CA PRO A 252 -11.27 20.78 -18.13
C PRO A 252 -11.30 19.87 -16.89
N LYS A 253 -10.11 19.47 -16.41
CA LYS A 253 -9.88 18.42 -15.40
C LYS A 253 -10.71 18.65 -14.12
N SER A 254 -10.53 19.79 -13.47
CA SER A 254 -11.20 20.13 -12.19
C SER A 254 -12.73 20.13 -12.30
N ARG A 255 -13.28 20.68 -13.39
CA ARG A 255 -14.73 20.72 -13.63
C ARG A 255 -15.29 19.31 -13.82
N ASN A 256 -14.62 18.49 -14.62
CA ASN A 256 -15.03 17.10 -14.87
C ASN A 256 -14.96 16.26 -13.60
N ALA A 257 -13.91 16.40 -12.79
CA ALA A 257 -13.78 15.73 -11.49
C ALA A 257 -14.89 16.16 -10.52
N ALA A 258 -15.14 17.47 -10.37
CA ALA A 258 -16.19 17.99 -9.50
C ALA A 258 -17.60 17.56 -9.93
N GLN A 259 -17.86 17.45 -11.22
CA GLN A 259 -19.14 16.92 -11.73
C GLN A 259 -19.27 15.41 -11.46
N THR A 260 -18.23 14.63 -11.70
CA THR A 260 -18.22 13.19 -11.41
C THR A 260 -18.44 12.94 -9.91
N LEU A 261 -17.80 13.73 -9.03
CA LEU A 261 -18.02 13.67 -7.59
C LEU A 261 -19.49 13.97 -7.20
N SER A 262 -20.11 14.95 -7.85
CA SER A 262 -21.52 15.26 -7.59
C SER A 262 -22.45 14.12 -8.03
N ILE A 263 -22.22 13.54 -9.21
CA ILE A 263 -22.99 12.39 -9.71
C ILE A 263 -22.84 11.20 -8.75
N MET A 264 -21.59 10.88 -8.36
CA MET A 264 -21.29 9.83 -7.40
C MET A 264 -22.04 10.06 -6.07
N GLY A 265 -21.94 11.28 -5.51
CA GLY A 265 -22.63 11.61 -4.25
C GLY A 265 -24.15 11.45 -4.34
N THR A 266 -24.78 11.88 -5.45
CA THR A 266 -26.22 11.69 -5.66
C THR A 266 -26.60 10.22 -5.76
N LEU A 267 -25.82 9.40 -6.48
CA LEU A 267 -26.04 7.96 -6.58
C LEU A 267 -25.87 7.28 -5.22
N ALA A 268 -24.78 7.58 -4.51
CA ALA A 268 -24.50 6.99 -3.20
C ALA A 268 -25.60 7.34 -2.18
N VAL A 269 -26.03 8.59 -2.11
CA VAL A 269 -27.13 9.04 -1.24
C VAL A 269 -28.44 8.31 -1.57
N SER A 270 -28.84 8.29 -2.85
CA SER A 270 -30.11 7.64 -3.24
C SER A 270 -30.10 6.13 -2.96
N MET A 271 -28.98 5.45 -3.24
CA MET A 271 -28.83 4.02 -2.96
C MET A 271 -28.81 3.75 -1.44
N PHE A 272 -28.03 4.50 -0.67
CA PHE A 272 -27.92 4.32 0.78
C PHE A 272 -29.26 4.52 1.49
N VAL A 273 -29.97 5.63 1.18
CA VAL A 273 -31.29 5.90 1.74
C VAL A 273 -32.30 4.83 1.31
N GLY A 274 -32.30 4.46 0.03
CA GLY A 274 -33.21 3.44 -0.50
C GLY A 274 -32.99 2.06 0.15
N ILE A 275 -31.75 1.61 0.25
CA ILE A 275 -31.39 0.33 0.89
C ILE A 275 -31.75 0.37 2.38
N THR A 276 -31.50 1.48 3.10
CA THR A 276 -31.83 1.59 4.52
C THR A 276 -33.35 1.55 4.74
N VAL A 277 -34.12 2.27 3.91
CA VAL A 277 -35.58 2.23 3.99
C VAL A 277 -36.11 0.82 3.74
N LEU A 278 -35.58 0.12 2.73
CA LEU A 278 -35.97 -1.26 2.45
C LEU A 278 -35.56 -2.23 3.57
N ALA A 279 -34.36 -2.09 4.12
CA ALA A 279 -33.91 -2.92 5.25
C ALA A 279 -34.90 -2.85 6.43
N LEU A 280 -35.36 -1.65 6.74
CA LEU A 280 -36.32 -1.42 7.83
C LEU A 280 -37.72 -1.97 7.50
N HIS A 281 -38.22 -1.77 6.28
CA HIS A 281 -39.54 -2.24 5.86
C HIS A 281 -39.62 -3.76 5.73
N LEU A 282 -38.55 -4.40 5.28
CA LEU A 282 -38.47 -5.86 5.12
C LEU A 282 -38.07 -6.57 6.43
N HIS A 283 -37.81 -5.84 7.50
CA HIS A 283 -37.29 -6.35 8.77
C HIS A 283 -36.03 -7.21 8.56
N ALA A 284 -35.11 -6.73 7.72
CA ALA A 284 -33.85 -7.42 7.49
C ALA A 284 -32.89 -7.21 8.69
N HIS A 285 -32.50 -8.29 9.34
CA HIS A 285 -31.59 -8.26 10.47
C HIS A 285 -30.17 -8.61 10.02
N ALA A 286 -29.19 -7.80 10.43
CA ALA A 286 -27.79 -8.09 10.20
C ALA A 286 -27.33 -9.30 11.02
N GLN A 287 -26.56 -10.18 10.41
CA GLN A 287 -26.00 -11.37 11.03
C GLN A 287 -24.59 -11.06 11.54
N PRO A 288 -24.18 -11.59 12.73
CA PRO A 288 -22.87 -11.30 13.33
C PRO A 288 -21.66 -11.72 12.47
N ASP A 289 -21.89 -12.59 11.50
CA ASP A 289 -20.86 -13.07 10.56
C ASP A 289 -21.04 -12.52 9.14
N GLY A 290 -21.97 -11.55 8.98
CA GLY A 290 -22.30 -10.93 7.71
C GLY A 290 -23.01 -11.84 6.70
N ASN A 291 -23.44 -13.05 7.07
CA ASN A 291 -24.03 -14.03 6.14
C ASN A 291 -25.41 -14.56 6.59
N PRO A 292 -26.46 -14.34 5.77
CA PRO A 292 -26.48 -13.54 4.55
C PRO A 292 -26.42 -12.04 4.86
N SER A 293 -25.73 -11.25 4.01
CA SER A 293 -25.67 -9.80 4.18
C SER A 293 -27.05 -9.14 4.04
N VAL A 294 -27.25 -7.98 4.69
CA VAL A 294 -28.54 -7.26 4.63
C VAL A 294 -28.94 -6.95 3.20
N ILE A 295 -28.00 -6.52 2.36
CA ILE A 295 -28.29 -6.25 0.95
C ILE A 295 -28.68 -7.52 0.17
N SER A 296 -28.11 -8.66 0.53
CA SER A 296 -28.47 -9.97 -0.04
C SER A 296 -29.89 -10.39 0.36
N GLN A 297 -30.26 -10.16 1.61
CA GLN A 297 -31.62 -10.43 2.11
C GLN A 297 -32.67 -9.57 1.40
N ILE A 298 -32.39 -8.28 1.21
CA ILE A 298 -33.25 -7.37 0.46
C ILE A 298 -33.41 -7.86 -0.99
N ALA A 299 -32.29 -8.19 -1.65
CA ALA A 299 -32.32 -8.70 -3.02
C ALA A 299 -33.11 -10.02 -3.15
N ALA A 300 -32.97 -10.93 -2.18
CA ALA A 300 -33.72 -12.18 -2.14
C ALA A 300 -35.23 -11.96 -1.96
N ALA A 301 -35.61 -11.00 -1.11
CA ALA A 301 -37.01 -10.63 -0.93
C ALA A 301 -37.62 -9.97 -2.17
N VAL A 302 -36.88 -9.03 -2.81
CA VAL A 302 -37.38 -8.25 -3.94
C VAL A 302 -37.34 -9.04 -5.25
N TYR A 303 -36.28 -9.75 -5.54
CA TYR A 303 -36.09 -10.48 -6.79
C TYR A 303 -36.52 -11.95 -6.73
N GLY A 304 -36.55 -12.55 -5.51
CA GLY A 304 -36.72 -13.98 -5.32
C GLY A 304 -35.39 -14.73 -5.31
N ARG A 305 -35.12 -15.50 -4.25
CA ARG A 305 -33.81 -16.14 -3.98
C ARG A 305 -33.31 -17.07 -5.08
N HIS A 306 -34.19 -17.72 -5.82
CA HIS A 306 -33.84 -18.67 -6.88
C HIS A 306 -33.96 -18.07 -8.30
N GLN A 307 -34.19 -16.79 -8.42
CA GLN A 307 -34.32 -16.11 -9.70
C GLN A 307 -32.96 -15.62 -10.24
N ILE A 308 -32.84 -15.60 -11.56
CA ILE A 308 -31.62 -15.14 -12.25
C ILE A 308 -31.19 -13.75 -11.82
N LEU A 309 -32.14 -12.83 -11.59
CA LEU A 309 -31.86 -11.46 -11.15
C LEU A 309 -31.17 -11.39 -9.80
N PHE A 310 -31.47 -12.32 -8.87
CA PHE A 310 -30.78 -12.39 -7.59
C PHE A 310 -29.30 -12.75 -7.77
N TYR A 311 -29.00 -13.79 -8.54
CA TYR A 311 -27.62 -14.20 -8.79
C TYR A 311 -26.83 -13.16 -9.59
N LEU A 312 -27.48 -12.50 -10.56
CA LEU A 312 -26.88 -11.40 -11.30
C LEU A 312 -26.54 -10.21 -10.38
N TYR A 313 -27.46 -9.89 -9.45
CA TYR A 313 -27.24 -8.85 -8.45
C TYR A 313 -26.08 -9.19 -7.52
N GLN A 314 -26.00 -10.40 -7.01
CA GLN A 314 -24.91 -10.83 -6.14
C GLN A 314 -23.56 -10.85 -6.87
N THR A 315 -23.56 -11.27 -8.12
CA THR A 315 -22.35 -11.22 -8.97
C THR A 315 -21.91 -9.78 -9.21
N ALA A 316 -22.83 -8.85 -9.48
CA ALA A 316 -22.53 -7.45 -9.66
C ALA A 316 -22.03 -6.80 -8.35
N THR A 317 -22.64 -7.17 -7.21
CA THR A 317 -22.22 -6.72 -5.87
C THR A 317 -20.82 -7.21 -5.53
N ALA A 318 -20.53 -8.48 -5.71
CA ALA A 318 -19.19 -9.03 -5.54
C ALA A 318 -18.18 -8.37 -6.49
N GLY A 319 -18.57 -8.19 -7.74
CA GLY A 319 -17.72 -7.57 -8.76
C GLY A 319 -17.35 -6.13 -8.42
N ILE A 320 -18.31 -5.28 -8.03
CA ILE A 320 -18.01 -3.89 -7.66
C ILE A 320 -17.16 -3.81 -6.39
N LEU A 321 -17.41 -4.66 -5.38
CA LEU A 321 -16.65 -4.70 -4.13
C LEU A 321 -15.20 -5.14 -4.38
N ILE A 322 -14.97 -6.18 -5.18
CA ILE A 322 -13.62 -6.61 -5.56
C ILE A 322 -12.90 -5.51 -6.36
N LEU A 323 -13.61 -4.82 -7.26
CA LEU A 323 -13.04 -3.71 -8.03
C LEU A 323 -12.83 -2.45 -7.17
N ALA A 324 -13.61 -2.24 -6.11
CA ALA A 324 -13.39 -1.16 -5.17
C ALA A 324 -12.01 -1.25 -4.51
N ALA A 325 -11.56 -2.46 -4.16
CA ALA A 325 -10.21 -2.69 -3.66
C ALA A 325 -9.12 -2.18 -4.63
N ASN A 326 -9.38 -2.17 -5.94
CA ASN A 326 -8.41 -1.69 -6.93
C ASN A 326 -8.16 -0.17 -6.85
N THR A 327 -9.07 0.61 -6.29
CA THR A 327 -8.83 2.06 -6.05
C THR A 327 -7.63 2.26 -5.13
N ALA A 328 -7.47 1.42 -4.11
CA ALA A 328 -6.32 1.43 -3.22
C ALA A 328 -5.02 1.01 -3.94
N PHE A 329 -5.07 0.06 -4.89
CA PHE A 329 -3.93 -0.30 -5.73
C PHE A 329 -3.49 0.82 -6.69
N ASN A 330 -4.35 1.78 -6.97
CA ASN A 330 -3.99 3.01 -7.66
C ASN A 330 -3.47 4.08 -6.69
N GLY A 331 -4.09 4.25 -5.52
CA GLY A 331 -3.78 5.31 -4.56
C GLY A 331 -2.51 5.07 -3.75
N PHE A 332 -2.39 3.91 -3.10
CA PHE A 332 -1.27 3.58 -2.21
C PHE A 332 0.10 3.66 -2.90
N PRO A 333 0.33 3.03 -4.08
CA PRO A 333 1.64 3.09 -4.71
C PRO A 333 2.04 4.50 -5.15
N VAL A 334 1.07 5.31 -5.56
CA VAL A 334 1.30 6.71 -5.94
C VAL A 334 1.66 7.54 -4.72
N LEU A 335 0.91 7.44 -3.62
CA LEU A 335 1.23 8.12 -2.36
C LEU A 335 2.59 7.68 -1.83
N ALA A 336 2.88 6.37 -1.79
CA ALA A 336 4.16 5.82 -1.37
C ALA A 336 5.32 6.34 -2.25
N SER A 337 5.10 6.48 -3.55
CA SER A 337 6.07 7.07 -4.48
C SER A 337 6.33 8.55 -4.18
N ILE A 338 5.29 9.35 -3.91
CA ILE A 338 5.43 10.78 -3.54
C ILE A 338 6.19 10.91 -2.21
N LEU A 339 5.89 10.07 -1.22
CA LEU A 339 6.60 10.04 0.06
C LEU A 339 8.07 9.63 -0.10
N ALA A 340 8.37 8.67 -1.00
CA ALA A 340 9.74 8.26 -1.32
C ALA A 340 10.52 9.37 -2.04
N GLN A 341 9.90 10.13 -2.96
CA GLN A 341 10.50 11.31 -3.58
C GLN A 341 10.86 12.37 -2.53
N ASN A 342 9.99 12.58 -1.55
CA ASN A 342 10.21 13.50 -0.44
C ASN A 342 11.09 12.91 0.68
N ARG A 343 11.75 11.76 0.45
CA ARG A 343 12.66 11.07 1.39
C ARG A 343 12.00 10.59 2.69
N TYR A 344 10.67 10.41 2.73
CA TYR A 344 9.95 9.86 3.87
C TYR A 344 9.81 8.35 3.83
N LEU A 345 9.97 7.73 2.66
CA LEU A 345 9.95 6.29 2.46
C LEU A 345 11.18 5.85 1.63
N PRO A 346 11.53 4.55 1.63
CA PRO A 346 12.64 4.01 0.85
C PRO A 346 12.48 4.30 -0.65
N ARG A 347 13.57 4.68 -1.33
CA ARG A 347 13.59 5.03 -2.77
C ARG A 347 13.06 3.92 -3.68
N GLN A 348 13.12 2.67 -3.24
CA GLN A 348 12.59 1.52 -3.98
C GLN A 348 11.09 1.61 -4.27
N LEU A 349 10.32 2.34 -3.43
CA LEU A 349 8.89 2.57 -3.65
C LEU A 349 8.59 3.61 -4.75
N HIS A 350 9.59 4.42 -5.13
CA HIS A 350 9.50 5.35 -6.26
C HIS A 350 9.86 4.70 -7.60
N ASN A 351 10.61 3.60 -7.58
CA ASN A 351 11.06 2.94 -8.79
C ASN A 351 9.89 2.25 -9.50
N ARG A 352 9.74 2.53 -10.80
CA ARG A 352 8.76 1.84 -11.64
C ARG A 352 9.32 0.52 -12.13
N GLY A 353 8.51 -0.52 -12.09
CA GLY A 353 8.86 -1.85 -12.60
C GLY A 353 8.69 -1.98 -14.12
N ASP A 354 8.79 -3.20 -14.62
CA ASP A 354 8.80 -3.55 -16.07
C ASP A 354 7.58 -3.02 -16.85
N LYS A 355 6.45 -2.82 -16.19
CA LYS A 355 5.20 -2.28 -16.76
C LYS A 355 4.97 -0.80 -16.45
N LEU A 356 6.01 -0.09 -16.03
CA LEU A 356 5.98 1.32 -15.65
C LEU A 356 5.02 1.64 -14.47
N VAL A 357 4.66 0.62 -13.69
CA VAL A 357 3.88 0.73 -12.45
C VAL A 357 4.80 0.67 -11.23
N PHE A 358 4.35 1.19 -10.09
CA PHE A 358 5.09 1.14 -8.83
C PHE A 358 4.99 -0.25 -8.17
N SER A 359 5.68 -1.24 -8.74
CA SER A 359 5.54 -2.66 -8.42
C SER A 359 5.75 -2.97 -6.93
N ASN A 360 6.73 -2.32 -6.29
CA ASN A 360 7.01 -2.54 -4.87
C ASN A 360 5.85 -2.07 -3.98
N GLY A 361 5.22 -0.94 -4.32
CA GLY A 361 4.04 -0.45 -3.61
C GLY A 361 2.85 -1.41 -3.73
N ILE A 362 2.63 -1.97 -4.93
CA ILE A 362 1.57 -2.96 -5.18
C ILE A 362 1.79 -4.23 -4.34
N ILE A 363 3.03 -4.75 -4.29
CA ILE A 363 3.37 -5.96 -3.53
C ILE A 363 3.21 -5.72 -2.02
N VAL A 364 3.68 -4.57 -1.52
CA VAL A 364 3.54 -4.23 -0.09
C VAL A 364 2.08 -4.11 0.30
N LEU A 365 1.27 -3.40 -0.48
CA LEU A 365 -0.18 -3.27 -0.23
C LEU A 365 -0.87 -4.63 -0.20
N GLY A 366 -0.63 -5.47 -1.23
CA GLY A 366 -1.23 -6.79 -1.30
C GLY A 366 -0.80 -7.70 -0.14
N GLY A 367 0.49 -7.68 0.23
CA GLY A 367 1.00 -8.46 1.37
C GLY A 367 0.37 -8.04 2.70
N LEU A 368 0.25 -6.72 2.96
CA LEU A 368 -0.40 -6.21 4.17
C LEU A 368 -1.90 -6.54 4.19
N ALA A 369 -2.59 -6.43 3.06
CA ALA A 369 -4.00 -6.79 2.97
C ALA A 369 -4.24 -8.29 3.21
N ILE A 370 -3.40 -9.17 2.66
CA ILE A 370 -3.45 -10.62 2.93
C ILE A 370 -3.22 -10.90 4.41
N ALA A 371 -2.23 -10.24 5.04
CA ALA A 371 -1.95 -10.40 6.45
C ALA A 371 -3.16 -10.03 7.33
N LEU A 372 -3.89 -8.97 6.98
CA LEU A 372 -5.12 -8.56 7.66
C LEU A 372 -6.26 -9.57 7.43
N VAL A 373 -6.50 -9.98 6.19
CA VAL A 373 -7.55 -10.95 5.87
C VAL A 373 -7.36 -12.26 6.63
N VAL A 374 -6.13 -12.78 6.67
CA VAL A 374 -5.79 -14.02 7.39
C VAL A 374 -5.83 -13.79 8.91
N GLY A 375 -5.27 -12.68 9.40
CA GLY A 375 -5.20 -12.40 10.84
C GLY A 375 -6.56 -12.13 11.49
N PHE A 376 -7.56 -11.72 10.70
CA PHE A 376 -8.93 -11.47 11.15
C PHE A 376 -9.95 -12.52 10.65
N ASP A 377 -9.48 -13.67 10.11
CA ASP A 377 -10.32 -14.77 9.61
C ASP A 377 -11.38 -14.33 8.58
N ALA A 378 -11.04 -13.35 7.73
CA ALA A 378 -11.97 -12.72 6.79
C ALA A 378 -13.28 -12.26 7.44
N ASN A 379 -13.24 -11.83 8.70
CA ASN A 379 -14.40 -11.31 9.41
C ASN A 379 -14.56 -9.81 9.14
N ILE A 380 -15.64 -9.47 8.42
CA ILE A 380 -15.91 -8.10 7.98
C ILE A 380 -16.13 -7.15 9.16
N ASP A 381 -16.87 -7.57 10.20
CA ASP A 381 -17.19 -6.71 11.35
C ASP A 381 -15.95 -6.29 12.12
N ARG A 382 -14.97 -7.18 12.26
CA ARG A 382 -13.70 -6.87 12.91
C ARG A 382 -12.85 -5.93 12.07
N LEU A 383 -12.81 -6.12 10.75
CA LEU A 383 -12.04 -5.26 9.84
C LEU A 383 -12.62 -3.85 9.76
N ILE A 384 -13.93 -3.69 9.69
CA ILE A 384 -14.58 -2.38 9.60
C ILE A 384 -14.34 -1.52 10.87
N GLN A 385 -14.14 -2.14 12.05
CA GLN A 385 -13.82 -1.39 13.26
C GLN A 385 -12.49 -0.61 13.15
N LEU A 386 -11.54 -1.11 12.35
CA LEU A 386 -10.22 -0.49 12.16
C LEU A 386 -10.22 0.60 11.10
N TYR A 387 -11.18 0.54 10.17
CA TYR A 387 -11.16 1.28 8.92
C TYR A 387 -11.38 2.79 9.06
N ILE A 388 -12.37 3.21 9.84
CA ILE A 388 -12.94 4.57 9.82
C ILE A 388 -11.99 5.64 10.37
N ILE A 389 -11.06 5.32 11.29
CA ILE A 389 -10.17 6.31 11.92
C ILE A 389 -9.24 6.96 10.89
N GLY A 390 -8.65 6.16 10.00
CA GLY A 390 -7.80 6.67 8.93
C GLY A 390 -8.51 7.67 8.03
N VAL A 391 -9.71 7.28 7.57
CA VAL A 391 -10.58 8.10 6.70
C VAL A 391 -10.86 9.47 7.34
N PHE A 392 -11.41 9.50 8.56
CA PHE A 392 -11.79 10.78 9.18
C PHE A 392 -10.60 11.62 9.64
N THR A 393 -9.45 11.00 9.95
CA THR A 393 -8.20 11.75 10.19
C THR A 393 -7.76 12.47 8.91
N SER A 394 -7.76 11.78 7.77
CA SER A 394 -7.40 12.36 6.47
C SER A 394 -8.39 13.43 6.04
N PHE A 395 -9.70 13.19 6.18
CA PHE A 395 -10.75 14.16 5.85
C PHE A 395 -10.64 15.43 6.68
N THR A 396 -10.47 15.31 8.00
CA THR A 396 -10.37 16.46 8.90
C THR A 396 -9.16 17.33 8.55
N LEU A 397 -7.99 16.71 8.33
CA LEU A 397 -6.78 17.42 7.95
C LEU A 397 -6.91 18.07 6.56
N SER A 398 -7.50 17.37 5.60
CA SER A 398 -7.76 17.92 4.26
C SER A 398 -8.70 19.13 4.33
N GLN A 399 -9.83 19.02 5.02
CA GLN A 399 -10.81 20.10 5.11
C GLN A 399 -10.27 21.30 5.90
N ALA A 400 -9.59 21.07 7.01
CA ALA A 400 -8.93 22.13 7.78
C ALA A 400 -7.82 22.83 6.94
N GLY A 401 -7.05 22.07 6.15
CA GLY A 401 -6.08 22.60 5.20
C GLY A 401 -6.72 23.48 4.15
N MET A 402 -7.87 23.06 3.60
CA MET A 402 -8.65 23.87 2.66
C MET A 402 -9.15 25.18 3.26
N VAL A 403 -9.58 25.19 4.52
CA VAL A 403 -9.96 26.44 5.20
C VAL A 403 -8.77 27.40 5.24
N LYS A 404 -7.58 26.90 5.57
CA LYS A 404 -6.35 27.71 5.60
C LYS A 404 -5.95 28.20 4.20
N HIS A 405 -6.09 27.36 3.19
CA HIS A 405 -5.89 27.70 1.78
C HIS A 405 -6.76 28.89 1.36
N TRP A 406 -8.08 28.80 1.61
CA TRP A 406 -9.00 29.91 1.28
C TRP A 406 -8.70 31.18 2.09
N ASN A 407 -8.28 31.05 3.35
CA ASN A 407 -7.88 32.22 4.15
C ASN A 407 -6.67 32.94 3.53
N GLY A 408 -5.67 32.18 3.03
CA GLY A 408 -4.53 32.79 2.34
C GLY A 408 -4.93 33.56 1.08
N LEU A 409 -5.76 32.93 0.22
CA LEU A 409 -6.20 33.56 -1.03
C LEU A 409 -7.12 34.76 -0.81
N LEU A 410 -7.89 34.78 0.27
CA LEU A 410 -8.80 35.87 0.59
C LEU A 410 -8.10 37.17 1.00
N VAL A 411 -6.80 37.13 1.34
CA VAL A 411 -6.02 38.33 1.67
C VAL A 411 -5.87 39.25 0.44
N GLU A 412 -5.74 38.65 -0.75
CA GLU A 412 -5.50 39.38 -1.99
C GLU A 412 -6.75 39.49 -2.88
N ALA A 413 -7.79 38.69 -2.59
CA ALA A 413 -8.98 38.61 -3.44
C ALA A 413 -9.96 39.76 -3.19
N THR A 414 -10.50 40.32 -4.27
CA THR A 414 -11.52 41.39 -4.25
C THR A 414 -12.72 41.05 -5.15
N GLY A 415 -13.85 41.71 -4.93
CA GLY A 415 -15.02 41.59 -5.81
C GLY A 415 -15.69 40.20 -5.82
N PRO A 416 -16.17 39.74 -6.98
CA PRO A 416 -16.94 38.48 -7.12
C PRO A 416 -16.15 37.24 -6.72
N ASP A 417 -14.81 37.23 -6.96
CA ASP A 417 -13.94 36.12 -6.61
C ASP A 417 -13.81 35.96 -5.10
N ALA A 418 -13.67 37.05 -4.35
CA ALA A 418 -13.67 37.03 -2.90
C ALA A 418 -14.98 36.44 -2.33
N ARG A 419 -16.14 36.76 -2.93
CA ARG A 419 -17.44 36.20 -2.50
C ARG A 419 -17.49 34.67 -2.72
N ARG A 420 -17.01 34.18 -3.87
CA ARG A 420 -16.91 32.75 -4.16
C ARG A 420 -15.98 32.04 -3.19
N MET A 421 -14.80 32.60 -2.94
CA MET A 421 -13.80 32.03 -2.00
C MET A 421 -14.34 32.00 -0.56
N ARG A 422 -15.09 33.03 -0.12
CA ARG A 422 -15.76 33.03 1.19
C ARG A 422 -16.77 31.89 1.31
N THR A 423 -17.59 31.65 0.26
CA THR A 423 -18.53 30.53 0.24
C THR A 423 -17.78 29.19 0.31
N SER A 424 -16.71 29.02 -0.47
CA SER A 424 -15.89 27.80 -0.44
C SER A 424 -15.27 27.58 0.94
N ARG A 425 -14.76 28.66 1.59
CA ARG A 425 -14.24 28.60 2.95
C ARG A 425 -15.29 28.12 3.95
N VAL A 426 -16.53 28.66 3.89
CA VAL A 426 -17.62 28.25 4.79
C VAL A 426 -17.95 26.78 4.58
N ILE A 427 -18.08 26.30 3.34
CA ILE A 427 -18.32 24.89 3.02
C ILE A 427 -17.25 24.00 3.62
N ASN A 428 -15.95 24.33 3.41
CA ASN A 428 -14.86 23.56 3.97
C ASN A 428 -14.77 23.66 5.51
N SER A 429 -15.16 24.80 6.10
CA SER A 429 -15.23 24.94 7.57
C SER A 429 -16.28 24.02 8.17
N VAL A 430 -17.50 23.98 7.57
CA VAL A 430 -18.54 23.03 7.98
C VAL A 430 -18.05 21.59 7.80
N GLY A 431 -17.38 21.28 6.67
CA GLY A 431 -16.77 19.98 6.43
C GLY A 431 -15.73 19.61 7.51
N ALA A 432 -14.81 20.52 7.84
CA ALA A 432 -13.78 20.31 8.85
C ALA A 432 -14.37 20.04 10.24
N VAL A 433 -15.35 20.85 10.68
CA VAL A 433 -16.02 20.69 11.97
C VAL A 433 -16.80 19.38 12.03
N SER A 434 -17.56 19.06 10.97
CA SER A 434 -18.33 17.81 10.91
C SER A 434 -17.44 16.58 10.94
N THR A 435 -16.36 16.55 10.13
CA THR A 435 -15.44 15.41 10.12
C THR A 435 -14.63 15.29 11.40
N ALA A 436 -14.24 16.41 12.04
CA ALA A 436 -13.59 16.40 13.34
C ALA A 436 -14.52 15.87 14.44
N LEU A 437 -15.79 16.27 14.45
CA LEU A 437 -16.78 15.76 15.39
C LEU A 437 -16.94 14.24 15.24
N VAL A 438 -17.06 13.76 13.99
CA VAL A 438 -17.14 12.31 13.72
C VAL A 438 -15.88 11.60 14.16
N LEU A 439 -14.69 12.17 13.91
CA LEU A 439 -13.42 11.59 14.37
C LEU A 439 -13.42 11.42 15.89
N ILE A 440 -13.91 12.41 16.64
CA ILE A 440 -14.04 12.32 18.12
C ILE A 440 -15.01 11.20 18.50
N VAL A 441 -16.16 11.12 17.85
CA VAL A 441 -17.15 10.07 18.09
C VAL A 441 -16.58 8.68 17.79
N VAL A 442 -15.88 8.52 16.67
CA VAL A 442 -15.23 7.27 16.28
C VAL A 442 -14.14 6.88 17.27
N LEU A 443 -13.29 7.80 17.70
CA LEU A 443 -12.27 7.55 18.71
C LEU A 443 -12.90 7.07 20.02
N TYR A 444 -13.96 7.73 20.48
CA TYR A 444 -14.62 7.36 21.72
C TYR A 444 -15.33 6.00 21.65
N THR A 445 -15.99 5.69 20.52
CA THR A 445 -16.85 4.50 20.41
C THR A 445 -16.12 3.25 19.88
N LYS A 446 -15.06 3.40 19.10
CA LYS A 446 -14.41 2.29 18.38
C LYS A 446 -13.03 1.88 18.96
N VAL A 447 -12.35 2.75 19.74
CA VAL A 447 -11.02 2.42 20.28
C VAL A 447 -11.03 1.13 21.08
N VAL A 448 -12.00 0.94 21.97
CA VAL A 448 -12.14 -0.26 22.79
C VAL A 448 -12.49 -1.52 21.96
N HIS A 449 -13.00 -1.34 20.74
CA HIS A 449 -13.45 -2.41 19.85
C HIS A 449 -12.42 -2.76 18.76
N GLY A 450 -11.14 -2.38 18.93
CA GLY A 450 -10.05 -2.76 18.03
C GLY A 450 -9.44 -1.61 17.22
N ALA A 451 -10.08 -0.45 17.13
CA ALA A 451 -9.57 0.68 16.36
C ALA A 451 -8.22 1.24 16.88
N TRP A 452 -7.81 0.90 18.11
CA TRP A 452 -6.49 1.21 18.65
C TRP A 452 -5.35 0.61 17.82
N ILE A 453 -5.58 -0.52 17.11
CA ILE A 453 -4.59 -1.14 16.21
C ILE A 453 -4.28 -0.19 15.06
N ALA A 454 -5.30 0.41 14.43
CA ALA A 454 -5.11 1.39 13.36
C ALA A 454 -4.36 2.64 13.85
N ILE A 455 -4.66 3.11 15.07
CA ILE A 455 -3.94 4.24 15.69
C ILE A 455 -2.46 3.90 15.89
N LEU A 456 -2.15 2.72 16.42
CA LEU A 456 -0.77 2.28 16.59
C LEU A 456 -0.05 2.15 15.25
N ALA A 457 -0.73 1.62 14.21
CA ALA A 457 -0.17 1.53 12.87
C ALA A 457 0.13 2.92 12.29
N MET A 458 -0.76 3.90 12.49
CA MET A 458 -0.54 5.29 12.07
C MET A 458 0.65 5.94 12.80
N ILE A 459 0.75 5.73 14.12
CA ILE A 459 1.87 6.25 14.93
C ILE A 459 3.17 5.60 14.47
N PHE A 460 3.17 4.28 14.27
CA PHE A 460 4.35 3.56 13.78
C PHE A 460 4.81 4.08 12.41
N LEU A 461 3.88 4.24 11.45
CA LEU A 461 4.20 4.78 10.12
C LEU A 461 4.70 6.22 10.20
N PHE A 462 4.11 7.06 11.04
CA PHE A 462 4.57 8.43 11.27
C PHE A 462 6.02 8.45 11.79
N MET A 463 6.32 7.64 12.80
CA MET A 463 7.67 7.54 13.39
C MET A 463 8.66 6.98 12.36
N LEU A 464 8.27 5.94 11.62
CA LEU A 464 9.08 5.34 10.56
C LEU A 464 9.44 6.37 9.48
N MET A 465 8.46 7.10 8.95
CA MET A 465 8.67 8.14 7.94
C MET A 465 9.59 9.25 8.44
N ARG A 466 9.41 9.68 9.68
CA ARG A 466 10.27 10.69 10.30
C ARG A 466 11.69 10.19 10.52
N GLY A 467 11.85 8.95 10.95
CA GLY A 467 13.15 8.30 11.11
C GLY A 467 13.91 8.17 9.80
N ILE A 468 13.23 7.68 8.74
CA ILE A 468 13.80 7.58 7.39
C ILE A 468 14.24 8.95 6.88
N ARG A 469 13.42 9.99 7.04
CA ARG A 469 13.78 11.35 6.63
C ARG A 469 15.04 11.85 7.35
N LYS A 470 15.08 11.71 8.68
CA LYS A 470 16.24 12.09 9.48
C LYS A 470 17.51 11.39 9.01
N HIS A 471 17.42 10.09 8.72
CA HIS A 471 18.54 9.30 8.22
C HIS A 471 19.02 9.79 6.84
N TYR A 472 18.12 10.04 5.89
CA TYR A 472 18.50 10.58 4.58
C TYR A 472 19.08 11.99 4.67
N ASP A 473 18.58 12.83 5.56
CA ASP A 473 19.10 14.20 5.75
C ASP A 473 20.52 14.18 6.36
N LEU A 474 20.79 13.28 7.33
CA LEU A 474 22.14 13.05 7.88
C LEU A 474 23.12 12.59 6.80
N ILE A 475 22.75 11.55 6.04
CA ILE A 475 23.61 11.07 4.94
C ILE A 475 23.84 12.17 3.90
N SER A 476 22.80 12.94 3.55
CA SER A 476 22.93 14.03 2.57
C SER A 476 23.86 15.14 3.06
N ALA A 477 23.88 15.42 4.36
CA ALA A 477 24.78 16.39 4.96
C ALA A 477 26.23 15.89 4.95
N GLU A 478 26.45 14.60 5.26
CA GLU A 478 27.79 14.00 5.27
C GLU A 478 28.37 13.81 3.86
N LEU A 479 27.51 13.63 2.85
CA LEU A 479 27.92 13.47 1.45
C LEU A 479 28.01 14.79 0.68
N ASN A 480 27.79 15.94 1.33
CA ASN A 480 27.87 17.23 0.66
C ASN A 480 29.33 17.59 0.36
N ILE A 481 29.64 17.79 -0.92
CA ILE A 481 30.99 18.13 -1.40
C ILE A 481 31.50 19.46 -0.81
N ASP A 482 30.58 20.41 -0.57
CA ASP A 482 30.93 21.73 -0.05
C ASP A 482 31.26 21.73 1.46
N ALA A 483 30.93 20.64 2.16
CA ALA A 483 31.12 20.51 3.61
C ALA A 483 32.41 19.78 4.00
N VAL A 484 33.13 19.21 3.06
CA VAL A 484 34.32 18.38 3.31
C VAL A 484 35.47 18.85 2.44
N GLU A 485 36.70 18.90 3.02
CA GLU A 485 37.92 19.17 2.24
C GLU A 485 38.04 18.15 1.07
N PRO A 486 38.53 18.60 -0.12
CA PRO A 486 38.67 17.70 -1.25
C PRO A 486 39.49 16.45 -0.86
N PRO A 487 39.07 15.25 -1.31
CA PRO A 487 39.74 14.01 -0.95
C PRO A 487 41.22 14.07 -1.37
N THR A 488 42.11 13.98 -0.39
CA THR A 488 43.56 13.94 -0.65
C THR A 488 43.92 12.58 -1.22
N LEU A 489 44.90 12.57 -2.16
CA LEU A 489 45.40 11.33 -2.73
C LEU A 489 45.99 10.43 -1.59
N PRO A 490 45.75 9.11 -1.63
CA PRO A 490 46.38 8.17 -0.73
C PRO A 490 47.91 8.28 -0.82
N SER A 491 48.59 8.24 0.35
CA SER A 491 50.06 8.27 0.39
C SER A 491 50.66 6.98 -0.14
N ARG A 492 50.06 5.86 0.25
CA ARG A 492 50.46 4.50 -0.17
C ARG A 492 49.24 3.63 -0.41
N ASN A 493 49.38 2.70 -1.34
CA ASN A 493 48.40 1.64 -1.58
C ASN A 493 49.03 0.30 -1.26
N HIS A 494 48.55 -0.37 -0.21
CA HIS A 494 48.95 -1.70 0.17
C HIS A 494 48.01 -2.74 -0.46
N ALA A 495 48.49 -3.50 -1.43
CA ALA A 495 47.68 -4.54 -2.09
C ALA A 495 47.83 -5.86 -1.34
N VAL A 496 46.71 -6.44 -0.96
CA VAL A 496 46.61 -7.76 -0.30
C VAL A 496 45.80 -8.67 -1.19
N VAL A 497 46.42 -9.75 -1.68
CA VAL A 497 45.72 -10.76 -2.52
C VAL A 497 45.39 -11.96 -1.63
N LEU A 498 44.09 -12.28 -1.53
CA LEU A 498 43.67 -13.47 -0.79
C LEU A 498 43.94 -14.73 -1.60
N VAL A 499 44.59 -15.71 -0.96
CA VAL A 499 44.94 -16.99 -1.56
C VAL A 499 44.41 -18.13 -0.68
N SER A 500 43.50 -18.93 -1.21
CA SER A 500 43.06 -20.17 -0.58
C SER A 500 43.77 -21.38 -1.21
N ARG A 501 44.01 -21.36 -2.50
CA ARG A 501 44.70 -22.37 -3.31
C ARG A 501 45.36 -21.72 -4.49
N LEU A 502 46.42 -22.36 -5.03
CA LEU A 502 47.05 -21.91 -6.24
C LEU A 502 46.27 -22.42 -7.46
N HIS A 503 45.51 -21.53 -8.11
CA HIS A 503 44.75 -21.83 -9.30
C HIS A 503 44.65 -20.60 -10.21
N LEU A 504 44.13 -20.75 -11.43
CA LEU A 504 44.06 -19.67 -12.43
C LEU A 504 43.43 -18.37 -11.91
N PRO A 505 42.29 -18.36 -11.18
CA PRO A 505 41.75 -17.16 -10.54
C PRO A 505 42.74 -16.43 -9.63
N THR A 506 43.52 -17.16 -8.83
CA THR A 506 44.57 -16.61 -7.95
C THR A 506 45.68 -15.94 -8.74
N LEU A 507 46.21 -16.63 -9.76
CA LEU A 507 47.24 -16.05 -10.63
C LEU A 507 46.75 -14.79 -11.35
N ARG A 508 45.50 -14.78 -11.83
CA ARG A 508 44.89 -13.60 -12.41
C ARG A 508 44.79 -12.45 -11.41
N ALA A 509 44.39 -12.74 -10.18
CA ALA A 509 44.28 -11.73 -9.13
C ALA A 509 45.65 -11.11 -8.79
N ILE A 510 46.71 -11.95 -8.69
CA ILE A 510 48.08 -11.48 -8.50
C ILE A 510 48.54 -10.61 -9.68
N ALA A 511 48.33 -11.07 -10.91
CA ALA A 511 48.70 -10.31 -12.10
C ALA A 511 48.02 -8.96 -12.15
N TYR A 512 46.72 -8.92 -11.85
CA TYR A 512 45.96 -7.68 -11.81
C TYR A 512 46.40 -6.76 -10.68
N ALA A 513 46.63 -7.29 -9.47
CA ALA A 513 47.14 -6.52 -8.35
C ALA A 513 48.52 -5.89 -8.67
N ARG A 514 49.41 -6.63 -9.33
CA ARG A 514 50.71 -6.09 -9.81
C ARG A 514 50.53 -4.95 -10.83
N ALA A 515 49.56 -5.09 -11.75
CA ALA A 515 49.25 -4.07 -12.75
C ALA A 515 48.76 -2.74 -12.14
N THR A 516 48.18 -2.74 -10.96
CA THR A 516 47.78 -1.51 -10.24
C THR A 516 48.98 -0.75 -9.61
N ARG A 517 50.23 -1.28 -9.70
CA ARG A 517 51.44 -0.68 -9.17
C ARG A 517 51.32 -0.24 -7.72
N PRO A 518 50.95 -1.12 -6.79
CA PRO A 518 50.81 -0.78 -5.38
C PRO A 518 52.17 -0.49 -4.73
N SER A 519 52.16 0.24 -3.61
CA SER A 519 53.36 0.51 -2.82
C SER A 519 53.94 -0.76 -2.21
N THR A 520 53.05 -1.67 -1.78
CA THR A 520 53.41 -3.03 -1.33
C THR A 520 52.40 -4.03 -1.86
N LEU A 521 52.85 -5.22 -2.20
CA LEU A 521 51.99 -6.31 -2.67
C LEU A 521 52.32 -7.57 -1.85
N THR A 522 51.32 -8.09 -1.14
CA THR A 522 51.46 -9.30 -0.32
C THR A 522 50.31 -10.25 -0.65
N ALA A 523 50.63 -11.49 -0.93
CA ALA A 523 49.64 -12.58 -0.97
C ALA A 523 49.43 -13.10 0.46
N VAL A 524 48.19 -13.34 0.83
CA VAL A 524 47.84 -13.74 2.19
C VAL A 524 46.98 -15.00 2.16
N THR A 525 47.44 -16.02 2.87
CA THR A 525 46.64 -17.22 3.14
C THR A 525 46.37 -17.36 4.65
N ILE A 526 45.33 -18.08 5.00
CA ILE A 526 44.93 -18.28 6.39
C ILE A 526 45.10 -19.75 6.71
N ASN A 527 45.84 -20.05 7.76
CA ASN A 527 46.07 -21.40 8.22
C ASN A 527 44.79 -21.97 8.87
N LEU A 528 44.04 -22.73 8.07
CA LEU A 528 42.87 -23.50 8.53
C LEU A 528 43.22 -24.96 8.75
N ASP A 529 44.20 -25.47 7.97
CA ASP A 529 44.76 -26.83 8.02
C ASP A 529 46.23 -26.76 7.61
N GLU A 530 47.10 -27.28 8.44
CA GLU A 530 48.56 -27.22 8.21
C GLU A 530 48.99 -27.94 6.92
N GLY A 531 48.34 -29.06 6.58
CA GLY A 531 48.65 -29.83 5.37
C GLY A 531 48.35 -29.06 4.08
N ASP A 532 47.20 -28.32 4.03
CA ASP A 532 46.82 -27.51 2.89
C ASP A 532 47.78 -26.32 2.70
N VAL A 533 48.26 -25.73 3.79
CA VAL A 533 49.22 -24.61 3.75
C VAL A 533 50.59 -25.04 3.27
N ASP A 534 51.09 -26.16 3.76
CA ASP A 534 52.40 -26.72 3.34
C ASP A 534 52.41 -27.05 1.84
N GLU A 535 51.32 -27.62 1.33
CA GLU A 535 51.17 -27.91 -0.10
C GLU A 535 51.13 -26.60 -0.92
N LEU A 536 50.40 -25.59 -0.44
CA LEU A 536 50.36 -24.28 -1.07
C LEU A 536 51.75 -23.62 -1.14
N LEU A 537 52.52 -23.67 -0.05
CA LEU A 537 53.89 -23.14 0.03
C LEU A 537 54.82 -23.83 -0.95
N LYS A 538 54.74 -25.18 -1.06
CA LYS A 538 55.50 -25.95 -2.05
C LYS A 538 55.15 -25.52 -3.49
N GLN A 539 53.86 -25.43 -3.81
CA GLN A 539 53.40 -25.01 -5.12
C GLN A 539 53.82 -23.57 -5.44
N TRP A 540 53.76 -22.65 -4.45
CA TRP A 540 54.18 -21.27 -4.58
C TRP A 540 55.63 -21.12 -4.98
N LYS A 541 56.50 -21.88 -4.33
CA LYS A 541 57.94 -21.94 -4.66
C LYS A 541 58.19 -22.59 -6.02
N ALA A 542 57.52 -23.71 -6.30
CA ALA A 542 57.67 -24.44 -7.56
C ALA A 542 57.32 -23.61 -8.82
N HIS A 543 56.35 -22.66 -8.68
CA HIS A 543 55.93 -21.79 -9.78
C HIS A 543 56.63 -20.42 -9.77
N ASP A 544 57.63 -20.22 -8.94
CA ASP A 544 58.42 -18.99 -8.81
C ASP A 544 57.59 -17.72 -8.83
N ILE A 545 56.54 -17.67 -7.97
CA ILE A 545 55.59 -16.55 -7.95
C ILE A 545 56.29 -15.35 -7.29
N PRO A 546 56.46 -14.20 -8.01
CA PRO A 546 57.26 -13.07 -7.53
C PRO A 546 56.45 -12.15 -6.59
N VAL A 547 55.76 -12.74 -5.59
CA VAL A 547 55.00 -12.07 -4.54
C VAL A 547 55.18 -12.86 -3.26
N GLU A 548 55.45 -12.16 -2.16
CA GLU A 548 55.53 -12.77 -0.86
C GLU A 548 54.20 -13.37 -0.42
N LEU A 549 54.21 -14.66 -0.03
CA LEU A 549 53.06 -15.32 0.55
C LEU A 549 53.16 -15.33 2.08
N LYS A 550 52.29 -14.59 2.74
CA LYS A 550 52.19 -14.51 4.19
C LYS A 550 51.09 -15.43 4.71
N VAL A 551 51.45 -16.31 5.66
CA VAL A 551 50.51 -17.19 6.33
C VAL A 551 50.01 -16.52 7.61
N LEU A 552 48.69 -16.41 7.77
CA LEU A 552 48.06 -15.93 8.99
C LEU A 552 47.53 -17.08 9.84
N ASP A 553 47.91 -17.13 11.09
CA ASP A 553 47.41 -18.15 12.00
C ASP A 553 45.97 -17.94 12.39
N SER A 554 45.19 -19.01 12.38
CA SER A 554 43.78 -19.02 12.79
C SER A 554 43.46 -20.18 13.72
N PRO A 555 43.76 -20.07 15.04
CA PRO A 555 43.52 -21.14 16.00
C PRO A 555 42.08 -21.64 16.05
N TYR A 556 41.11 -20.77 15.66
CA TYR A 556 39.67 -21.06 15.67
C TYR A 556 39.10 -21.39 14.29
N ARG A 557 39.95 -21.65 13.29
CA ARG A 557 39.57 -21.95 11.89
C ARG A 557 38.63 -20.91 11.27
N GLU A 558 38.83 -19.65 11.65
CA GLU A 558 38.03 -18.49 11.13
C GLU A 558 38.88 -17.71 10.12
N ILE A 559 38.24 -17.36 8.98
CA ILE A 559 38.92 -16.63 7.89
C ILE A 559 38.95 -15.13 8.18
N THR A 560 37.88 -14.60 8.70
CA THR A 560 37.62 -13.14 8.70
C THR A 560 38.45 -12.38 9.72
N ARG A 561 38.54 -12.86 10.98
CA ARG A 561 39.21 -12.13 12.06
C ARG A 561 40.72 -11.97 11.88
N PRO A 562 41.47 -13.05 11.51
CA PRO A 562 42.91 -12.90 11.27
C PRO A 562 43.20 -11.91 10.16
N LEU A 563 42.41 -11.94 9.06
CA LEU A 563 42.58 -11.02 7.94
C LEU A 563 42.28 -9.57 8.33
N LEU A 564 41.17 -9.32 9.02
CA LEU A 564 40.85 -7.97 9.51
C LEU A 564 41.92 -7.42 10.45
N ARG A 565 42.47 -8.24 11.33
CA ARG A 565 43.55 -7.83 12.20
C ARG A 565 44.79 -7.45 11.40
N TYR A 566 45.18 -8.28 10.43
CA TYR A 566 46.30 -8.00 9.55
C TYR A 566 46.12 -6.70 8.75
N ILE A 567 44.94 -6.48 8.20
CA ILE A 567 44.61 -5.27 7.44
C ILE A 567 44.69 -4.04 8.34
N ARG A 568 44.15 -4.12 9.55
CA ARG A 568 44.20 -3.01 10.52
C ARG A 568 45.63 -2.67 10.94
N ASP A 569 46.46 -3.68 11.05
CA ASP A 569 47.89 -3.48 11.38
C ASP A 569 48.67 -2.80 10.25
N LEU A 570 48.33 -3.13 8.98
CA LEU A 570 48.86 -2.43 7.80
C LEU A 570 48.43 -0.97 7.75
N HIS A 571 47.16 -0.68 8.05
CA HIS A 571 46.58 0.68 7.97
C HIS A 571 47.09 1.61 9.09
N ARG A 572 47.62 1.09 10.18
CA ARG A 572 48.16 1.89 11.31
C ARG A 572 49.39 2.73 10.99
N THR A 573 50.03 2.49 9.85
CA THR A 573 51.29 3.16 9.49
C THR A 573 51.09 4.62 9.14
N SER A 574 50.01 4.95 8.45
CA SER A 574 49.60 6.33 8.14
C SER A 574 48.09 6.43 7.93
N PRO A 575 47.42 7.49 8.39
CA PRO A 575 45.96 7.72 8.15
C PRO A 575 45.59 7.89 6.67
N ARG A 576 46.57 8.22 5.81
CA ARG A 576 46.36 8.41 4.37
C ARG A 576 46.64 7.14 3.56
N ASP A 577 47.11 6.07 4.17
CA ASP A 577 47.37 4.82 3.48
C ASP A 577 46.05 4.07 3.25
N VAL A 578 45.91 3.45 2.09
CA VAL A 578 44.77 2.59 1.78
C VAL A 578 45.22 1.16 1.60
N VAL A 579 44.36 0.23 1.96
CA VAL A 579 44.60 -1.22 1.77
C VAL A 579 43.59 -1.70 0.72
N THR A 580 44.12 -2.21 -0.40
CA THR A 580 43.27 -2.81 -1.45
C THR A 580 43.32 -4.33 -1.34
N VAL A 581 42.19 -4.95 -1.00
CA VAL A 581 42.08 -6.42 -0.87
C VAL A 581 41.53 -7.00 -2.17
N PHE A 582 42.33 -7.78 -2.86
CA PHE A 582 41.97 -8.50 -4.08
C PHE A 582 41.43 -9.88 -3.74
N ILE A 583 40.19 -10.15 -4.12
CA ILE A 583 39.51 -11.42 -3.85
C ILE A 583 39.33 -12.16 -5.20
N PRO A 584 40.08 -13.26 -5.43
CA PRO A 584 39.87 -14.10 -6.60
C PRO A 584 38.54 -14.86 -6.46
N GLU A 585 37.73 -14.80 -7.52
CA GLU A 585 36.44 -15.48 -7.57
C GLU A 585 36.30 -16.17 -8.92
N TYR A 586 35.66 -17.33 -8.95
CA TYR A 586 35.26 -17.95 -10.20
C TYR A 586 33.77 -17.83 -10.41
N VAL A 587 33.39 -17.57 -11.65
CA VAL A 587 32.00 -17.37 -12.06
C VAL A 587 31.47 -18.68 -12.63
N VAL A 588 30.42 -19.20 -11.99
CA VAL A 588 29.72 -20.43 -12.40
C VAL A 588 28.57 -20.11 -13.37
N GLY A 589 28.14 -21.11 -14.15
CA GLY A 589 27.18 -20.89 -15.24
C GLY A 589 25.76 -20.57 -14.82
N LYS A 590 25.31 -21.09 -13.68
CA LYS A 590 23.94 -20.92 -13.20
C LYS A 590 23.94 -20.19 -11.87
N TRP A 591 22.97 -19.30 -11.67
CA TRP A 591 22.86 -18.48 -10.44
C TRP A 591 22.74 -19.31 -9.15
N TRP A 592 22.07 -20.47 -9.20
CA TRP A 592 21.91 -21.33 -8.04
C TRP A 592 23.19 -22.09 -7.69
N GLU A 593 24.08 -22.35 -8.67
CA GLU A 593 25.43 -22.90 -8.42
C GLU A 593 26.27 -21.92 -7.61
N GLN A 594 26.00 -20.61 -7.70
CA GLN A 594 26.65 -19.58 -6.89
C GLN A 594 26.34 -19.75 -5.39
N LEU A 595 25.20 -20.36 -5.03
CA LEU A 595 24.87 -20.67 -3.63
C LEU A 595 25.79 -21.77 -3.04
N LEU A 596 26.34 -22.62 -3.87
CA LEU A 596 27.27 -23.68 -3.47
C LEU A 596 28.71 -23.19 -3.40
N HIS A 597 29.01 -22.03 -4.01
CA HIS A 597 30.36 -21.51 -4.17
C HIS A 597 30.46 -20.06 -3.70
N ASN A 598 31.68 -19.62 -3.36
CA ASN A 598 32.01 -18.22 -3.02
C ASN A 598 31.31 -17.64 -1.77
N GLN A 599 30.72 -18.45 -0.90
CA GLN A 599 30.04 -17.99 0.32
C GLN A 599 30.99 -17.26 1.28
N SER A 600 32.21 -17.75 1.44
CA SER A 600 33.26 -17.13 2.26
C SER A 600 33.70 -15.78 1.71
N ALA A 601 33.79 -15.64 0.37
CA ALA A 601 34.13 -14.38 -0.30
C ALA A 601 33.05 -13.33 -0.06
N LEU A 602 31.76 -13.70 -0.16
CA LEU A 602 30.63 -12.80 0.08
C LEU A 602 30.61 -12.27 1.52
N ARG A 603 30.78 -13.16 2.51
CA ARG A 603 30.85 -12.77 3.94
C ARG A 603 32.02 -11.83 4.21
N LEU A 604 33.18 -12.15 3.63
CA LEU A 604 34.36 -11.34 3.79
C LEU A 604 34.21 -9.94 3.18
N LYS A 605 33.67 -9.84 1.96
CA LYS A 605 33.36 -8.53 1.34
C LYS A 605 32.46 -7.68 2.21
N ALA A 606 31.38 -8.29 2.74
CA ALA A 606 30.45 -7.59 3.61
C ALA A 606 31.13 -7.06 4.89
N ARG A 607 32.12 -7.78 5.43
CA ARG A 607 32.87 -7.33 6.61
C ARG A 607 33.90 -6.26 6.28
N LEU A 608 34.64 -6.43 5.19
CA LEU A 608 35.65 -5.48 4.74
C LEU A 608 35.06 -4.11 4.37
N LEU A 609 33.79 -4.08 3.91
CA LEU A 609 33.09 -2.84 3.58
C LEU A 609 32.98 -1.86 4.77
N PHE A 610 32.97 -2.38 6.00
CA PHE A 610 32.88 -1.57 7.21
C PHE A 610 34.25 -1.21 7.82
N GLU A 611 35.35 -1.58 7.17
CA GLU A 611 36.70 -1.20 7.63
C GLU A 611 37.14 0.10 6.93
N PRO A 612 37.41 1.18 7.68
CA PRO A 612 37.84 2.44 7.09
C PRO A 612 39.16 2.30 6.32
N GLY A 613 39.30 2.98 5.18
CA GLY A 613 40.52 2.94 4.37
C GLY A 613 40.78 1.63 3.62
N VAL A 614 39.81 0.70 3.61
CA VAL A 614 39.90 -0.57 2.90
C VAL A 614 39.09 -0.55 1.60
N MET A 615 39.76 -0.85 0.50
CA MET A 615 39.14 -1.04 -0.82
C MET A 615 39.05 -2.52 -1.14
N VAL A 616 37.92 -2.99 -1.67
CA VAL A 616 37.73 -4.41 -2.02
C VAL A 616 37.58 -4.56 -3.52
N THR A 617 38.47 -5.32 -4.14
CA THR A 617 38.47 -5.61 -5.57
C THR A 617 38.17 -7.09 -5.82
N SER A 618 37.01 -7.39 -6.38
CA SER A 618 36.71 -8.73 -6.91
C SER A 618 37.41 -8.94 -8.23
N VAL A 619 38.12 -10.06 -8.36
CA VAL A 619 38.78 -10.46 -9.62
C VAL A 619 38.08 -11.71 -10.16
N PRO A 620 37.09 -11.56 -11.04
CA PRO A 620 36.31 -12.69 -11.55
C PRO A 620 37.08 -13.48 -12.59
N TRP A 621 36.98 -14.82 -12.52
CA TRP A 621 37.44 -15.76 -13.52
C TRP A 621 36.24 -16.52 -14.08
N GLN A 622 35.96 -16.37 -15.37
CA GLN A 622 34.91 -17.12 -16.05
C GLN A 622 35.41 -18.52 -16.41
N LEU A 623 34.68 -19.54 -15.97
CA LEU A 623 34.99 -20.91 -16.33
C LEU A 623 34.70 -21.16 -17.80
N ARG A 624 35.57 -21.89 -18.52
CA ARG A 624 35.39 -22.21 -19.94
C ARG A 624 34.07 -22.93 -20.24
N SER A 625 33.58 -23.75 -19.31
CA SER A 625 32.26 -24.39 -19.37
C SER A 625 31.08 -23.41 -19.39
N THR A 626 31.29 -22.15 -19.01
CA THR A 626 30.27 -21.10 -18.99
C THR A 626 30.38 -20.13 -20.16
N ALA A 627 31.53 -20.04 -20.80
CA ALA A 627 31.82 -19.09 -21.89
C ALA A 627 31.12 -19.46 -23.22
N VAL A 628 30.58 -20.68 -23.34
CA VAL A 628 29.95 -21.18 -24.61
C VAL A 628 28.49 -20.75 -24.74
N ARG A 629 27.92 -19.98 -23.81
CA ARG A 629 26.46 -19.71 -23.78
C ARG A 629 26.03 -18.25 -23.94
N ASP A 630 26.89 -17.35 -24.39
CA ASP A 630 26.43 -15.99 -24.65
C ASP A 630 27.06 -15.43 -25.94
N PRO A 631 26.40 -15.55 -27.08
CA PRO A 631 26.45 -14.52 -28.10
C PRO A 631 25.48 -13.43 -27.68
N PHE A 632 25.95 -12.19 -27.59
CA PHE A 632 25.12 -10.99 -27.43
C PHE A 632 23.92 -10.98 -28.35
#